data_108050f0648208e03a7cd51cbf03df59
#
_entry.id   108050f0648208e03a7cd51cbf03df59
#
_cell.length_a   1.000
_cell.length_b   1.000
_cell.length_c   1.000
_cell.angle_alpha   90.00
_cell.angle_beta   90.00
_cell.angle_gamma   90.00
#
_symmetry.space_group_name_H-M   'P 1'
#
loop_
_entity.id
_entity.type
_entity.pdbx_description
1 polymer ?
#
loop_
_entity_poly.entity_id
_entity_poly.type
_entity_poly.pdbx_seq_one_letter_code
_entity_poly.pdbx_strand_id
1 'polypeptide(L)'
;MVTKGICLAKLSLCGYGIIMRRTYILFSFLLMACLLLGGCGLLFGDAAGELRDDGGTKMPAAQGERIPYKLSIEVEGERRATAAEKRAAATDPDGESEGVPLGGSPEEGDEAGPAAPQADAPDREGTGAAPSASKGNSGLSDKMRDLSQLEQLRSDPPDSLLGLERRARGDVETAVKLLHSQGYYDGTATFWMDSTTKPVTVRLHLTPGPRYVLGRASVRYEPVPVVPAALKHGKRRAPYSGLGALWGDEAREATPPPRFPDTLRGVTPGEPVTADQMLEAVEKLPERLRRRGYPLAQVSSQRYFLDRAARTLNAEIVVDTGPPALLGEIVVEGNKDVSTTYIRERAPWKAGTEPWNESRVQDYVDELRGLGLFSMVRQRNIKDVPSPRKDGMVVLPVHLVVREGPPRSVSAAARYETDSGIGVEGEWEHRNFFGNGEKLVVSLPITPEKQGLKASFEKPAFLDRDQKLVGEASLLQEFTDAYDRRGLRVGAGIERRLSPYWWVGVGASSDSGALTEDDRTNEPYSFVGPHLRIVRDSRNNKINPKRGSVLEINSKPIFGYYDGFFTALGTEVEGMFYYAPFRKGPNKGVIDDKLVLAARVRGGSMAGAEMNNLPSTLRYYAGGAGSVRGYSYQAIGPRNDKGDPSGGRSYQIVNLEARYKITDEIGIVPFLDGGMVYEDALPQIFGDMRWGAGLGLRYYTPIGPVRLDVATPLNPVDGDPPLQLYISIGQSF
;
A
#
# COMPACT_ATOMS: atom_id res chain seq x y z
N MET A 1 21.18 51.25 58.15
CA MET A 1 22.47 50.71 58.59
C MET A 1 23.08 49.93 57.47
N VAL A 2 24.09 50.53 56.92
CA VAL A 2 25.37 49.94 56.50
C VAL A 2 25.26 48.93 55.33
N THR A 3 25.66 49.24 54.19
CA THR A 3 26.68 49.92 53.38
C THR A 3 27.35 48.94 52.40
N LYS A 4 27.56 49.47 51.22
CA LYS A 4 28.65 49.21 50.25
C LYS A 4 28.55 47.86 49.49
N GLY A 5 28.43 47.85 48.20
CA GLY A 5 29.08 48.65 47.16
C GLY A 5 30.32 47.94 46.63
N ILE A 6 30.29 47.52 45.38
CA ILE A 6 31.48 47.57 44.53
C ILE A 6 31.01 47.44 43.08
N CYS A 7 31.43 48.45 42.34
CA CYS A 7 31.26 48.70 40.94
C CYS A 7 32.47 48.14 40.16
N LEU A 8 32.29 47.98 38.81
CA LEU A 8 33.32 47.74 37.76
C LEU A 8 33.71 46.26 37.52
N ALA A 9 33.57 45.71 36.32
CA ALA A 9 34.07 46.25 35.05
C ALA A 9 33.31 45.63 33.87
N LYS A 10 32.86 46.50 32.99
CA LYS A 10 32.61 46.16 31.59
C LYS A 10 33.94 45.83 30.93
N LEU A 11 34.10 44.66 30.39
CA LEU A 11 35.07 44.37 29.34
C LEU A 11 34.40 43.54 28.27
N SER A 12 34.28 44.19 27.13
CA SER A 12 33.93 43.75 25.83
C SER A 12 34.71 42.48 25.45
N LEU A 13 34.03 41.39 25.29
CA LEU A 13 34.48 40.19 24.56
C LEU A 13 33.33 39.70 23.69
N CYS A 14 32.94 40.56 22.77
CA CYS A 14 32.11 40.19 21.63
C CYS A 14 33.07 39.65 20.55
N GLY A 15 32.91 38.40 20.14
CA GLY A 15 33.54 37.96 18.90
C GLY A 15 34.20 36.59 18.86
N TYR A 16 34.42 35.88 19.97
CA TYR A 16 35.12 34.59 19.93
C TYR A 16 34.32 33.38 20.48
N GLY A 17 33.16 33.59 21.03
CA GLY A 17 32.37 32.54 21.66
C GLY A 17 31.52 31.67 20.70
N ILE A 18 31.26 32.15 19.49
CA ILE A 18 30.32 31.51 18.55
C ILE A 18 31.04 30.48 17.67
N ILE A 19 32.31 30.71 17.35
CA ILE A 19 33.07 29.78 16.47
C ILE A 19 33.54 28.53 17.23
N MET A 20 33.86 28.62 18.52
CA MET A 20 34.26 27.43 19.30
C MET A 20 33.12 26.52 19.69
N ARG A 21 31.87 27.00 19.85
CA ARG A 21 30.72 26.12 20.12
C ARG A 21 30.31 25.28 18.91
N ARG A 22 30.52 25.80 17.69
CA ARG A 22 30.21 25.01 16.46
C ARG A 22 31.20 23.85 16.24
N THR A 23 32.46 24.00 16.61
CA THR A 23 33.49 22.97 16.40
C THR A 23 33.38 21.82 17.40
N TYR A 24 32.99 22.08 18.65
CA TYR A 24 32.83 21.00 19.64
C TYR A 24 31.59 20.11 19.38
N ILE A 25 30.51 20.68 18.85
CA ILE A 25 29.32 19.91 18.49
C ILE A 25 29.58 19.03 17.28
N LEU A 26 30.33 19.48 16.27
CA LEU A 26 30.70 18.67 15.11
C LEU A 26 31.63 17.50 15.49
N PHE A 27 32.55 17.69 16.43
CA PHE A 27 33.47 16.63 16.87
C PHE A 27 32.77 15.55 17.72
N SER A 28 31.81 15.96 18.55
CA SER A 28 31.00 15.00 19.34
C SER A 28 30.06 14.18 18.47
N PHE A 29 29.50 14.75 17.39
CA PHE A 29 28.64 14.01 16.46
C PHE A 29 29.44 13.08 15.53
N LEU A 30 30.64 13.45 15.12
CA LEU A 30 31.52 12.56 14.34
C LEU A 30 31.98 11.37 15.17
N LEU A 31 32.26 11.55 16.46
CA LEU A 31 32.62 10.47 17.39
C LEU A 31 31.43 9.54 17.68
N MET A 32 30.20 10.08 17.78
CA MET A 32 28.99 9.31 17.99
C MET A 32 28.55 8.54 16.72
N ALA A 33 28.79 9.10 15.53
CA ALA A 33 28.54 8.39 14.26
C ALA A 33 29.54 7.24 14.03
N CYS A 34 30.80 7.40 14.44
CA CYS A 34 31.80 6.33 14.40
C CYS A 34 31.51 5.21 15.42
N LEU A 35 30.91 5.53 16.57
CA LEU A 35 30.49 4.53 17.57
C LEU A 35 29.23 3.76 17.15
N LEU A 36 28.34 4.37 16.35
CA LEU A 36 27.15 3.72 15.82
C LEU A 36 27.45 2.83 14.60
N LEU A 37 28.51 3.09 13.86
CA LEU A 37 28.93 2.27 12.70
C LEU A 37 29.90 1.13 13.08
N GLY A 38 30.52 1.18 14.26
CA GLY A 38 31.40 0.14 14.76
C GLY A 38 30.79 -0.92 15.67
N GLY A 39 29.52 -0.76 16.07
CA GLY A 39 28.83 -1.58 17.07
C GLY A 39 27.97 -2.75 16.57
N CYS A 40 27.83 -2.95 15.27
CA CYS A 40 26.92 -3.99 14.72
C CYS A 40 27.58 -5.37 14.51
N GLY A 41 28.77 -5.60 15.02
CA GLY A 41 29.49 -6.88 14.86
C GLY A 41 29.53 -7.80 16.09
N LEU A 42 28.92 -7.41 17.22
CA LEU A 42 29.16 -8.14 18.50
C LEU A 42 27.88 -8.54 19.27
N LEU A 43 26.69 -8.59 18.67
CA LEU A 43 25.43 -9.01 19.34
C LEU A 43 24.66 -10.14 18.65
N PHE A 44 25.28 -10.92 17.79
CA PHE A 44 24.76 -12.25 17.43
C PHE A 44 25.79 -13.30 17.87
N GLY A 45 25.88 -13.53 19.17
CA GLY A 45 26.50 -14.68 19.76
C GLY A 45 25.56 -15.88 19.67
N ASP A 46 26.06 -16.93 19.05
CA ASP A 46 25.44 -18.23 18.93
C ASP A 46 24.94 -18.77 20.28
N ALA A 47 23.61 -18.89 20.41
CA ALA A 47 22.98 -19.76 21.38
C ALA A 47 22.56 -21.07 20.69
N ALA A 48 23.55 -21.83 20.17
CA ALA A 48 23.37 -23.25 19.87
C ALA A 48 23.84 -24.02 21.12
N GLY A 49 22.85 -24.52 21.87
CA GLY A 49 23.12 -25.40 23.00
C GLY A 49 23.83 -26.67 22.55
N GLU A 50 24.97 -26.93 23.15
CA GLU A 50 25.62 -28.23 23.08
C GLU A 50 24.71 -29.33 23.60
N LEU A 51 24.17 -30.11 22.68
CA LEU A 51 23.72 -31.47 22.97
C LEU A 51 24.96 -32.38 22.98
N ARG A 52 25.31 -32.87 24.15
CA ARG A 52 26.35 -33.91 24.32
C ARG A 52 25.98 -35.12 23.43
N ASP A 53 26.86 -35.41 22.51
CA ASP A 53 26.85 -36.61 21.67
C ASP A 53 27.44 -37.76 22.53
N ASP A 54 26.57 -38.67 22.93
CA ASP A 54 27.00 -39.94 23.50
C ASP A 54 27.55 -40.81 22.37
N GLY A 55 28.81 -41.20 22.54
CA GLY A 55 29.66 -41.90 21.59
C GLY A 55 29.03 -43.13 20.93
N GLY A 56 28.42 -42.95 19.81
CA GLY A 56 28.12 -43.99 18.84
C GLY A 56 29.20 -44.01 17.77
N THR A 57 29.98 -45.07 17.76
CA THR A 57 30.97 -45.39 16.73
C THR A 57 30.34 -45.31 15.33
N LYS A 58 30.54 -44.21 14.61
CA LYS A 58 30.29 -44.10 13.18
C LYS A 58 31.21 -45.06 12.45
N MET A 59 30.65 -46.15 11.92
CA MET A 59 31.33 -46.88 10.86
C MET A 59 31.59 -45.92 9.68
N PRO A 60 32.76 -45.88 9.06
CA PRO A 60 32.99 -45.06 7.87
C PRO A 60 32.06 -45.57 6.77
N ALA A 61 31.14 -44.67 6.31
CA ALA A 61 30.41 -44.91 5.12
C ALA A 61 31.39 -45.14 3.96
N ALA A 62 31.31 -46.29 3.32
CA ALA A 62 32.05 -46.56 2.10
C ALA A 62 31.72 -45.44 1.13
N GLN A 63 32.69 -44.61 0.76
CA GLN A 63 32.56 -43.63 -0.29
C GLN A 63 32.41 -44.35 -1.62
N GLY A 64 31.16 -44.69 -1.99
CA GLY A 64 30.82 -45.10 -3.33
C GLY A 64 31.07 -43.93 -4.27
N GLU A 65 31.73 -44.21 -5.39
CA GLU A 65 31.96 -43.23 -6.44
C GLU A 65 30.62 -42.71 -6.94
N ARG A 66 30.31 -41.43 -6.69
CA ARG A 66 29.01 -40.79 -7.10
C ARG A 66 28.87 -40.88 -8.61
N ILE A 67 27.71 -41.26 -9.09
CA ILE A 67 27.43 -41.48 -10.51
C ILE A 67 26.82 -40.20 -11.13
N PRO A 68 27.62 -39.38 -11.83
CA PRO A 68 27.08 -38.19 -12.53
C PRO A 68 26.20 -38.61 -13.70
N TYR A 69 25.09 -37.89 -13.91
CA TYR A 69 24.13 -38.19 -14.98
C TYR A 69 23.65 -36.95 -15.72
N LYS A 70 23.10 -37.17 -16.92
CA LYS A 70 22.37 -36.16 -17.73
C LYS A 70 20.93 -36.60 -17.85
N LEU A 71 19.99 -35.64 -17.62
CA LEU A 71 18.58 -35.86 -17.83
C LEU A 71 18.15 -35.26 -19.18
N SER A 72 17.40 -36.03 -19.97
CA SER A 72 16.66 -35.58 -21.14
C SER A 72 15.18 -35.93 -20.97
N ILE A 73 14.31 -34.93 -21.08
CA ILE A 73 12.85 -35.11 -21.01
C ILE A 73 12.32 -34.91 -22.44
N GLU A 74 11.63 -35.89 -22.96
CA GLU A 74 11.04 -35.91 -24.31
C GLU A 74 9.54 -36.10 -24.18
N VAL A 75 8.77 -35.21 -24.78
CA VAL A 75 7.29 -35.28 -24.80
C VAL A 75 6.85 -35.48 -26.24
N GLU A 76 6.10 -36.53 -26.49
CA GLU A 76 5.58 -36.85 -27.81
C GLU A 76 4.66 -35.72 -28.32
N GLY A 77 4.92 -35.20 -29.53
CA GLY A 77 4.16 -34.10 -30.13
C GLY A 77 4.57 -32.69 -29.66
N GLU A 78 5.53 -32.57 -28.73
CA GLU A 78 6.09 -31.26 -28.35
C GLU A 78 7.23 -30.90 -29.31
N ARG A 79 7.11 -29.74 -30.00
CA ARG A 79 8.22 -29.21 -30.80
C ARG A 79 9.32 -28.75 -29.85
N ARG A 80 10.52 -29.30 -30.01
CA ARG A 80 11.72 -28.75 -29.38
C ARG A 80 11.96 -27.36 -29.95
N ALA A 81 11.88 -26.31 -29.09
CA ALA A 81 12.35 -24.99 -29.47
C ALA A 81 13.83 -25.10 -29.84
N THR A 82 14.18 -24.67 -31.03
CA THR A 82 15.58 -24.67 -31.52
C THR A 82 16.43 -23.77 -30.65
N ALA A 83 17.75 -24.03 -30.59
CA ALA A 83 18.66 -23.18 -29.79
C ALA A 83 18.64 -21.71 -30.27
N ALA A 84 18.22 -21.45 -31.50
CA ALA A 84 18.02 -20.13 -32.07
C ALA A 84 16.77 -19.43 -31.49
N GLU A 85 15.64 -20.16 -31.34
CA GLU A 85 14.41 -19.63 -30.73
C GLU A 85 14.57 -19.35 -29.21
N LYS A 86 15.35 -20.19 -28.50
CA LYS A 86 15.69 -19.94 -27.08
C LYS A 86 16.64 -18.75 -26.91
N ARG A 87 17.54 -18.49 -27.89
CA ARG A 87 18.37 -17.27 -27.88
C ARG A 87 17.58 -16.03 -28.25
N ALA A 88 16.65 -16.10 -29.21
CA ALA A 88 15.77 -15.00 -29.56
C ALA A 88 14.85 -14.60 -28.37
N ALA A 89 14.30 -15.57 -27.64
CA ALA A 89 13.49 -15.31 -26.45
C ALA A 89 14.28 -14.76 -25.26
N ALA A 90 15.61 -14.95 -25.23
CA ALA A 90 16.50 -14.44 -24.17
C ALA A 90 17.15 -13.09 -24.53
N THR A 91 17.08 -12.65 -25.81
CA THR A 91 17.73 -11.42 -26.29
C THR A 91 16.76 -10.31 -26.71
N ASP A 92 15.46 -10.52 -26.58
CA ASP A 92 14.47 -9.50 -26.93
C ASP A 92 13.57 -9.16 -25.71
N PRO A 93 14.05 -8.31 -24.80
CA PRO A 93 13.20 -7.70 -23.80
C PRO A 93 12.42 -6.48 -24.33
N ASP A 94 12.77 -5.92 -25.52
CA ASP A 94 12.17 -4.72 -26.07
C ASP A 94 11.91 -4.89 -27.58
N GLY A 95 10.77 -5.47 -27.92
CA GLY A 95 10.30 -5.56 -29.31
C GLY A 95 9.84 -4.19 -29.83
N GLU A 96 10.76 -3.39 -30.35
CA GLU A 96 10.43 -2.27 -31.22
C GLU A 96 10.11 -2.78 -32.62
N SER A 97 8.85 -2.64 -33.04
CA SER A 97 8.44 -2.85 -34.41
C SER A 97 8.80 -1.63 -35.25
N GLU A 98 9.79 -1.76 -36.10
CA GLU A 98 10.07 -0.79 -37.15
C GLU A 98 8.87 -0.64 -38.10
N GLY A 99 8.39 0.59 -38.25
CA GLY A 99 7.33 0.99 -39.13
C GLY A 99 7.83 1.08 -40.58
N VAL A 100 7.11 0.45 -41.48
CA VAL A 100 7.24 0.64 -42.93
C VAL A 100 6.48 1.91 -43.33
N PRO A 101 7.05 2.83 -44.15
CA PRO A 101 6.38 4.06 -44.53
C PRO A 101 5.40 3.82 -45.70
N LEU A 102 4.15 4.21 -45.50
CA LEU A 102 3.19 4.36 -46.59
C LEU A 102 3.04 5.84 -46.95
N GLY A 103 3.44 6.17 -48.15
CA GLY A 103 3.15 7.45 -48.77
C GLY A 103 1.83 7.41 -49.53
N GLY A 104 1.17 8.57 -49.64
CA GLY A 104 0.21 8.91 -50.69
C GLY A 104 -1.22 9.14 -50.22
N SER A 105 -1.60 10.41 -50.01
CA SER A 105 -2.97 10.93 -50.19
C SER A 105 -3.28 11.05 -51.70
N PRO A 106 -4.56 11.28 -52.20
CA PRO A 106 -5.42 12.36 -51.76
C PRO A 106 -6.97 12.14 -51.82
N GLU A 107 -7.65 13.09 -51.15
CA GLU A 107 -8.91 13.80 -51.51
C GLU A 107 -10.30 13.15 -51.48
N GLU A 108 -11.13 13.83 -50.65
CA GLU A 108 -12.51 14.35 -50.83
C GLU A 108 -13.72 13.41 -50.93
N GLY A 109 -14.74 13.78 -50.15
CA GLY A 109 -16.15 13.66 -50.51
C GLY A 109 -17.14 13.22 -49.43
N ASP A 110 -17.72 14.20 -48.79
CA ASP A 110 -19.13 14.41 -48.31
C ASP A 110 -20.10 13.26 -47.98
N GLU A 111 -20.76 13.52 -46.81
CA GLU A 111 -22.19 13.50 -46.47
C GLU A 111 -22.95 12.21 -46.07
N ALA A 112 -23.61 12.40 -44.92
CA ALA A 112 -24.96 12.00 -44.49
C ALA A 112 -25.24 10.55 -44.02
N GLY A 113 -25.57 10.49 -42.76
CA GLY A 113 -26.40 9.71 -41.86
C GLY A 113 -27.63 8.92 -42.35
N PRO A 114 -28.57 8.51 -41.49
CA PRO A 114 -28.49 7.24 -40.73
C PRO A 114 -29.64 6.25 -41.11
N ALA A 115 -29.57 4.98 -40.77
CA ALA A 115 -30.71 4.12 -40.42
C ALA A 115 -30.33 2.66 -40.12
N ALA A 116 -30.85 2.14 -39.00
CA ALA A 116 -31.05 0.73 -38.71
C ALA A 116 -32.37 0.24 -39.34
N PRO A 117 -32.87 -1.00 -39.11
CA PRO A 117 -32.29 -2.33 -38.89
C PRO A 117 -32.93 -3.42 -39.79
N GLN A 118 -32.53 -4.68 -39.69
CA GLN A 118 -33.32 -5.94 -39.79
C GLN A 118 -32.50 -7.09 -40.40
N ALA A 119 -32.28 -8.15 -39.64
CA ALA A 119 -32.94 -9.46 -39.63
C ALA A 119 -32.73 -10.36 -40.83
N ASP A 120 -32.37 -11.60 -40.50
CA ASP A 120 -32.62 -12.89 -41.10
C ASP A 120 -31.43 -13.69 -41.69
N ALA A 121 -31.26 -14.89 -41.08
CA ALA A 121 -30.52 -16.03 -41.55
C ALA A 121 -31.12 -16.64 -42.84
N PRO A 122 -30.59 -17.61 -43.56
CA PRO A 122 -30.02 -18.85 -43.04
C PRO A 122 -28.83 -19.51 -43.85
N ASP A 123 -28.29 -20.55 -43.23
CA ASP A 123 -27.64 -21.75 -43.80
C ASP A 123 -26.66 -21.69 -44.96
N ARG A 124 -25.43 -22.18 -44.70
CA ARG A 124 -24.78 -23.16 -45.59
C ARG A 124 -23.68 -23.98 -44.86
N GLU A 125 -23.88 -25.28 -44.95
CA GLU A 125 -22.92 -26.33 -44.69
C GLU A 125 -21.57 -26.12 -45.36
N GLY A 126 -20.52 -26.58 -44.69
CA GLY A 126 -19.23 -26.68 -45.38
C GLY A 126 -18.07 -27.14 -44.49
N THR A 127 -17.89 -28.44 -44.41
CA THR A 127 -16.62 -29.18 -44.31
C THR A 127 -15.74 -28.96 -43.09
N GLY A 128 -15.66 -30.03 -42.29
CA GLY A 128 -14.77 -30.20 -41.15
C GLY A 128 -13.31 -30.02 -41.50
N ALA A 129 -12.72 -29.10 -40.76
CA ALA A 129 -11.29 -29.04 -40.56
C ALA A 129 -11.02 -29.57 -39.16
N ALA A 130 -10.23 -30.64 -39.07
CA ALA A 130 -9.75 -31.19 -37.82
C ALA A 130 -9.12 -30.09 -36.93
N PRO A 131 -9.36 -30.06 -35.63
CA PRO A 131 -8.74 -29.07 -34.73
C PRO A 131 -7.23 -29.32 -34.72
N SER A 132 -6.47 -28.28 -34.99
CA SER A 132 -5.01 -28.29 -34.97
C SER A 132 -4.50 -28.60 -33.55
N ALA A 133 -3.95 -29.79 -33.39
CA ALA A 133 -3.41 -30.36 -32.15
C ALA A 133 -2.05 -29.75 -31.75
N SER A 134 -1.86 -28.42 -31.76
CA SER A 134 -0.51 -27.89 -31.51
C SER A 134 -0.35 -26.83 -30.41
N LYS A 135 -1.41 -26.45 -29.68
CA LYS A 135 -1.26 -25.47 -28.58
C LYS A 135 -1.28 -26.05 -27.15
N GLY A 136 -1.46 -27.37 -26.98
CA GLY A 136 -1.64 -28.01 -25.68
C GLY A 136 -0.38 -28.57 -25.00
N ASN A 137 0.65 -28.88 -25.77
CA ASN A 137 1.82 -29.63 -25.26
C ASN A 137 3.04 -28.75 -24.95
N SER A 138 3.05 -27.49 -25.35
CA SER A 138 4.15 -26.58 -25.02
C SER A 138 4.18 -26.32 -23.50
N GLY A 139 5.25 -26.79 -22.85
CA GLY A 139 5.47 -26.60 -21.43
C GLY A 139 5.28 -27.86 -20.54
N LEU A 140 4.92 -29.02 -21.07
CA LEU A 140 4.90 -30.26 -20.27
C LEU A 140 6.31 -30.70 -19.88
N SER A 141 7.27 -30.59 -20.79
CA SER A 141 8.68 -30.88 -20.53
C SER A 141 9.26 -29.95 -19.44
N ASP A 142 8.90 -28.65 -19.48
CA ASP A 142 9.36 -27.70 -18.48
C ASP A 142 8.72 -27.97 -17.11
N LYS A 143 7.40 -28.22 -17.06
CA LYS A 143 6.72 -28.62 -15.81
C LYS A 143 7.25 -29.92 -15.23
N MET A 144 7.56 -30.90 -16.09
CA MET A 144 8.15 -32.16 -15.65
C MET A 144 9.56 -31.95 -15.08
N ARG A 145 10.34 -31.04 -15.68
CA ARG A 145 11.69 -30.71 -15.19
C ARG A 145 11.63 -30.12 -13.78
N ASP A 146 10.68 -29.22 -13.51
CA ASP A 146 10.49 -28.60 -12.19
C ASP A 146 10.10 -29.61 -11.11
N LEU A 147 9.40 -30.68 -11.48
CA LEU A 147 8.91 -31.73 -10.56
C LEU A 147 9.86 -32.93 -10.44
N SER A 148 10.83 -33.08 -11.36
CA SER A 148 11.71 -34.24 -11.46
C SER A 148 12.70 -34.31 -10.31
N GLN A 149 12.76 -35.44 -9.62
CA GLN A 149 13.79 -35.73 -8.63
C GLN A 149 15.19 -35.79 -9.26
N LEU A 150 15.30 -36.28 -10.47
CA LEU A 150 16.54 -36.30 -11.23
C LEU A 150 17.09 -34.89 -11.51
N GLU A 151 16.22 -33.89 -11.75
CA GLU A 151 16.68 -32.50 -11.92
C GLU A 151 16.97 -31.84 -10.58
N GLN A 152 16.10 -31.97 -9.58
CA GLN A 152 16.23 -31.34 -8.26
C GLN A 152 17.47 -31.85 -7.50
N LEU A 153 17.79 -33.16 -7.61
CA LEU A 153 18.92 -33.79 -6.94
C LEU A 153 20.15 -33.95 -7.87
N ARG A 154 20.26 -33.17 -8.91
CA ARG A 154 21.35 -33.23 -9.88
C ARG A 154 22.71 -32.89 -9.28
N SER A 155 22.75 -32.00 -8.28
CA SER A 155 23.95 -31.62 -7.53
C SER A 155 24.38 -32.68 -6.51
N ASP A 156 23.50 -33.64 -6.20
CA ASP A 156 23.76 -34.75 -5.29
C ASP A 156 23.50 -36.10 -5.97
N PRO A 157 24.41 -36.55 -6.88
CA PRO A 157 24.25 -37.78 -7.64
C PRO A 157 24.24 -39.02 -6.73
N PRO A 158 23.51 -40.09 -7.10
CA PRO A 158 23.44 -41.29 -6.28
C PRO A 158 24.76 -42.10 -6.35
N ASP A 159 25.01 -42.91 -5.31
CA ASP A 159 26.19 -43.76 -5.17
C ASP A 159 26.15 -45.07 -5.99
N SER A 160 25.00 -45.35 -6.65
CA SER A 160 24.79 -46.57 -7.41
C SER A 160 23.84 -46.39 -8.58
N LEU A 161 24.02 -47.22 -9.62
CA LEU A 161 23.09 -47.27 -10.75
C LEU A 161 21.66 -47.64 -10.30
N LEU A 162 21.51 -48.50 -9.30
CA LEU A 162 20.23 -48.81 -8.71
C LEU A 162 19.56 -47.62 -8.04
N GLY A 163 20.35 -46.76 -7.38
CA GLY A 163 19.87 -45.50 -6.82
C GLY A 163 19.40 -44.53 -7.92
N LEU A 164 20.10 -44.46 -9.03
CA LEU A 164 19.72 -43.65 -10.19
C LEU A 164 18.43 -44.20 -10.84
N GLU A 165 18.34 -45.51 -11.01
CA GLU A 165 17.15 -46.19 -11.53
C GLU A 165 15.93 -45.95 -10.65
N ARG A 166 16.09 -46.00 -9.31
CA ARG A 166 14.99 -45.69 -8.37
C ARG A 166 14.46 -44.26 -8.54
N ARG A 167 15.36 -43.28 -8.69
CA ARG A 167 14.93 -41.89 -8.97
C ARG A 167 14.21 -41.78 -10.30
N ALA A 168 14.71 -42.45 -11.34
CA ALA A 168 14.06 -42.46 -12.66
C ALA A 168 12.66 -43.10 -12.62
N ARG A 169 12.47 -44.19 -11.87
CA ARG A 169 11.14 -44.80 -11.65
C ARG A 169 10.20 -43.82 -10.90
N GLY A 170 10.68 -43.15 -9.87
CA GLY A 170 9.92 -42.09 -9.17
C GLY A 170 9.48 -40.96 -10.10
N ASP A 171 10.33 -40.57 -11.02
CA ASP A 171 10.03 -39.55 -12.03
C ASP A 171 9.00 -40.01 -13.06
N VAL A 172 8.98 -41.29 -13.43
CA VAL A 172 7.91 -41.87 -14.26
C VAL A 172 6.55 -41.80 -13.58
N GLU A 173 6.46 -42.15 -12.29
CA GLU A 173 5.20 -41.99 -11.55
C GLU A 173 4.77 -40.51 -11.46
N THR A 174 5.73 -39.59 -11.24
CA THR A 174 5.49 -38.13 -11.21
C THR A 174 5.01 -37.67 -12.57
N ALA A 175 5.60 -38.15 -13.67
CA ALA A 175 5.22 -37.77 -15.04
C ALA A 175 3.77 -38.25 -15.35
N VAL A 176 3.37 -39.45 -14.95
CA VAL A 176 1.98 -39.90 -15.12
C VAL A 176 1.01 -39.05 -14.30
N LYS A 177 1.34 -38.70 -13.06
CA LYS A 177 0.53 -37.79 -12.24
C LYS A 177 0.43 -36.37 -12.88
N LEU A 178 1.52 -35.89 -13.42
CA LEU A 178 1.52 -34.61 -14.16
C LEU A 178 0.61 -34.68 -15.40
N LEU A 179 0.72 -35.75 -16.21
CA LEU A 179 -0.15 -35.91 -17.38
C LEU A 179 -1.63 -35.95 -16.99
N HIS A 180 -2.00 -36.72 -15.97
CA HIS A 180 -3.37 -36.75 -15.44
C HIS A 180 -3.83 -35.34 -14.95
N SER A 181 -2.98 -34.62 -14.24
CA SER A 181 -3.31 -33.28 -13.75
C SER A 181 -3.56 -32.26 -14.87
N GLN A 182 -2.97 -32.47 -16.04
CA GLN A 182 -3.14 -31.65 -17.22
C GLN A 182 -4.27 -32.13 -18.16
N GLY A 183 -5.01 -33.18 -17.76
CA GLY A 183 -6.15 -33.74 -18.51
C GLY A 183 -5.78 -34.84 -19.51
N TYR A 184 -4.58 -35.41 -19.43
CA TYR A 184 -4.15 -36.55 -20.27
C TYR A 184 -4.24 -37.84 -19.48
N TYR A 185 -5.45 -38.39 -19.33
CA TYR A 185 -5.72 -39.52 -18.45
C TYR A 185 -5.28 -40.87 -19.02
N ASP A 186 -5.07 -40.97 -20.33
CA ASP A 186 -4.48 -42.17 -20.99
C ASP A 186 -2.97 -41.97 -21.21
N GLY A 187 -2.39 -40.92 -20.64
CA GLY A 187 -0.97 -40.62 -20.77
C GLY A 187 -0.10 -41.62 -20.04
N THR A 188 1.01 -41.98 -20.65
CA THR A 188 2.01 -42.90 -20.11
C THR A 188 3.39 -42.22 -20.09
N ALA A 189 4.25 -42.75 -19.23
CA ALA A 189 5.64 -42.31 -19.20
C ALA A 189 6.55 -43.55 -19.07
N THR A 190 7.73 -43.48 -19.68
CA THR A 190 8.76 -44.49 -19.60
C THR A 190 10.12 -43.84 -19.44
N PHE A 191 11.10 -44.55 -18.94
CA PHE A 191 12.47 -44.07 -18.93
C PHE A 191 13.39 -45.10 -19.58
N TRP A 192 14.49 -44.58 -20.11
CA TRP A 192 15.61 -45.37 -20.62
C TRP A 192 16.91 -44.80 -20.05
N MET A 193 17.82 -45.70 -19.66
CA MET A 193 19.09 -45.31 -19.05
C MET A 193 20.26 -45.93 -19.82
N ASP A 194 21.19 -45.07 -20.31
CA ASP A 194 22.41 -45.50 -20.95
C ASP A 194 23.57 -45.39 -19.96
N SER A 195 23.94 -46.53 -19.40
CA SER A 195 25.07 -46.63 -18.47
C SER A 195 26.44 -46.75 -19.14
N THR A 196 26.47 -46.84 -20.49
CA THR A 196 27.74 -46.90 -21.24
C THR A 196 28.32 -45.51 -21.43
N THR A 197 27.52 -44.45 -21.34
CA THR A 197 27.96 -43.05 -21.44
C THR A 197 28.46 -42.52 -20.11
N LYS A 198 29.44 -41.63 -20.16
CA LYS A 198 29.95 -40.87 -18.98
C LYS A 198 29.82 -39.38 -19.24
N PRO A 199 28.94 -38.64 -18.53
CA PRO A 199 28.00 -39.06 -17.50
C PRO A 199 26.88 -39.95 -18.05
N VAL A 200 26.30 -40.81 -17.20
CA VAL A 200 25.17 -41.68 -17.52
C VAL A 200 24.01 -40.86 -18.06
N THR A 201 23.40 -41.28 -19.16
CA THR A 201 22.28 -40.55 -19.77
C THR A 201 20.95 -41.19 -19.35
N VAL A 202 20.06 -40.44 -18.71
CA VAL A 202 18.69 -40.83 -18.41
C VAL A 202 17.76 -40.05 -19.32
N ARG A 203 16.91 -40.79 -20.08
CA ARG A 203 15.86 -40.20 -20.93
C ARG A 203 14.51 -40.55 -20.35
N LEU A 204 13.72 -39.55 -20.05
CA LEU A 204 12.33 -39.70 -19.63
C LEU A 204 11.44 -39.39 -20.84
N HIS A 205 10.65 -40.33 -21.29
CA HIS A 205 9.77 -40.17 -22.44
C HIS A 205 8.30 -40.18 -21.96
N LEU A 206 7.57 -39.09 -22.25
CA LEU A 206 6.17 -38.90 -21.94
C LEU A 206 5.34 -39.01 -23.22
N THR A 207 4.34 -39.88 -23.19
CA THR A 207 3.33 -40.03 -24.24
C THR A 207 2.00 -39.52 -23.73
N PRO A 208 1.61 -38.27 -23.97
CA PRO A 208 0.40 -37.65 -23.37
C PRO A 208 -0.89 -38.31 -23.82
N GLY A 209 -0.96 -38.78 -25.07
CA GLY A 209 -2.21 -39.26 -25.66
C GLY A 209 -3.24 -38.13 -25.86
N PRO A 210 -4.53 -38.48 -26.04
CA PRO A 210 -5.59 -37.50 -26.24
C PRO A 210 -5.89 -36.72 -24.96
N ARG A 211 -6.12 -35.41 -25.09
CA ARG A 211 -6.54 -34.59 -23.95
C ARG A 211 -8.06 -34.72 -23.75
N TYR A 212 -8.47 -34.99 -22.52
CA TYR A 212 -9.86 -35.09 -22.15
C TYR A 212 -10.47 -33.71 -21.96
N VAL A 213 -11.74 -33.57 -22.32
CA VAL A 213 -12.55 -32.37 -22.12
C VAL A 213 -13.54 -32.55 -20.98
N LEU A 214 -14.01 -31.48 -20.38
CA LEU A 214 -15.07 -31.53 -19.38
C LEU A 214 -16.38 -31.97 -20.07
N GLY A 215 -16.96 -33.09 -19.65
CA GLY A 215 -18.31 -33.50 -20.05
C GLY A 215 -19.35 -32.75 -19.22
N ARG A 216 -19.82 -33.34 -18.14
CA ARG A 216 -20.81 -32.73 -17.24
C ARG A 216 -20.19 -32.52 -15.86
N ALA A 217 -20.34 -31.31 -15.30
CA ALA A 217 -20.02 -31.02 -13.91
C ALA A 217 -21.30 -30.64 -13.17
N SER A 218 -21.91 -31.60 -12.48
CA SER A 218 -23.17 -31.38 -11.75
C SER A 218 -22.89 -31.05 -10.28
N VAL A 219 -23.68 -30.12 -9.72
CA VAL A 219 -23.67 -29.75 -8.31
C VAL A 219 -25.03 -30.06 -7.69
N ARG A 220 -25.03 -30.84 -6.60
CA ARG A 220 -26.23 -31.13 -5.79
C ARG A 220 -26.04 -30.54 -4.40
N TYR A 221 -27.13 -30.15 -3.78
CA TYR A 221 -27.15 -29.61 -2.43
C TYR A 221 -27.96 -30.53 -1.53
N GLU A 222 -27.38 -30.98 -0.41
CA GLU A 222 -27.99 -31.86 0.56
C GLU A 222 -27.73 -31.32 1.99
N PRO A 223 -28.79 -30.91 2.73
CA PRO A 223 -30.20 -30.85 2.33
C PRO A 223 -30.48 -29.80 1.25
N VAL A 224 -31.62 -29.92 0.57
CA VAL A 224 -32.05 -28.87 -0.40
C VAL A 224 -32.21 -27.56 0.33
N PRO A 225 -31.48 -26.51 -0.09
CA PRO A 225 -31.41 -25.27 0.67
C PRO A 225 -32.73 -24.48 0.56
N VAL A 226 -33.24 -24.07 1.71
CA VAL A 226 -34.37 -23.15 1.82
C VAL A 226 -33.82 -21.73 1.99
N VAL A 227 -34.20 -20.80 1.09
CA VAL A 227 -33.80 -19.38 1.21
C VAL A 227 -34.79 -18.63 2.10
N PRO A 228 -34.46 -18.30 3.34
CA PRO A 228 -35.32 -17.50 4.21
C PRO A 228 -35.62 -16.12 3.64
N ALA A 229 -36.76 -15.54 4.01
CA ALA A 229 -37.16 -14.20 3.55
C ALA A 229 -36.12 -13.10 3.88
N ALA A 230 -35.44 -13.21 5.04
CA ALA A 230 -34.37 -12.31 5.44
C ALA A 230 -33.18 -12.31 4.48
N LEU A 231 -32.88 -13.44 3.82
CA LEU A 231 -31.84 -13.52 2.78
C LEU A 231 -32.30 -13.03 1.41
N LYS A 232 -33.63 -12.94 1.17
CA LYS A 232 -34.19 -12.43 -0.09
C LYS A 232 -34.19 -10.91 -0.16
N HIS A 233 -34.29 -10.25 1.00
CA HIS A 233 -34.49 -8.80 1.13
C HIS A 233 -33.47 -8.13 2.04
N GLY A 234 -32.22 -8.60 2.05
CA GLY A 234 -31.17 -8.04 2.89
C GLY A 234 -30.99 -6.54 2.66
N LYS A 235 -31.60 -5.69 3.52
CA LYS A 235 -31.29 -4.26 3.58
C LYS A 235 -29.87 -4.11 4.12
N ARG A 236 -28.94 -3.65 3.31
CA ARG A 236 -27.63 -3.21 3.81
C ARG A 236 -27.79 -1.86 4.49
N ARG A 237 -27.30 -1.76 5.71
CA ARG A 237 -26.97 -0.45 6.28
C ARG A 237 -25.80 0.09 5.43
N ALA A 238 -25.93 1.33 4.95
CA ALA A 238 -24.80 2.00 4.32
C ALA A 238 -23.62 1.94 5.30
N PRO A 239 -22.41 1.60 4.87
CA PRO A 239 -21.25 1.48 5.75
C PRO A 239 -20.93 2.78 6.48
N TYR A 240 -21.44 3.90 5.99
CA TYR A 240 -21.25 5.23 6.56
C TYR A 240 -22.61 5.90 6.73
N SER A 241 -22.95 6.30 7.97
CA SER A 241 -24.18 7.04 8.28
C SER A 241 -23.96 8.53 7.99
N GLY A 242 -24.83 9.16 7.21
CA GLY A 242 -24.84 10.61 7.00
C GLY A 242 -24.77 11.05 5.53
N LEU A 243 -24.16 12.20 5.29
CA LEU A 243 -24.10 12.89 3.99
C LEU A 243 -23.43 12.10 2.84
N GLY A 244 -22.86 10.92 3.08
CA GLY A 244 -22.29 10.05 2.04
C GLY A 244 -23.27 9.70 0.91
N ALA A 245 -24.57 9.63 1.21
CA ALA A 245 -25.61 9.42 0.21
C ALA A 245 -25.75 10.60 -0.79
N LEU A 246 -25.28 11.81 -0.42
CA LEU A 246 -25.34 12.99 -1.28
C LEU A 246 -24.15 13.07 -2.26
N TRP A 247 -23.07 12.30 -2.03
CA TRP A 247 -21.83 12.39 -2.80
C TRP A 247 -21.57 11.18 -3.69
N GLY A 248 -22.63 10.42 -4.05
CA GLY A 248 -22.53 9.38 -5.07
C GLY A 248 -21.78 8.11 -4.64
N ASP A 249 -21.69 7.82 -3.35
CA ASP A 249 -21.46 6.45 -2.92
C ASP A 249 -22.70 5.64 -3.34
N GLU A 250 -22.61 4.99 -4.49
CA GLU A 250 -23.60 4.01 -4.92
C GLU A 250 -23.87 3.11 -3.73
N ALA A 251 -25.10 3.13 -3.25
CA ALA A 251 -25.58 2.20 -2.24
C ALA A 251 -25.16 0.83 -2.74
N ARG A 252 -24.09 0.28 -2.15
CA ARG A 252 -23.58 -1.04 -2.55
C ARG A 252 -24.78 -1.96 -2.54
N GLU A 253 -25.15 -2.43 -3.71
CA GLU A 253 -26.37 -3.20 -3.96
C GLU A 253 -26.62 -4.20 -2.83
N ALA A 254 -27.89 -4.30 -2.42
CA ALA A 254 -28.32 -5.33 -1.48
C ALA A 254 -27.69 -6.66 -1.88
N THR A 255 -27.13 -7.39 -0.92
CA THR A 255 -26.49 -8.69 -1.22
C THR A 255 -27.49 -9.50 -2.05
N PRO A 256 -27.17 -9.85 -3.29
CA PRO A 256 -28.10 -10.59 -4.11
C PRO A 256 -28.47 -11.89 -3.39
N PRO A 257 -29.71 -12.39 -3.53
CA PRO A 257 -30.12 -13.61 -2.88
C PRO A 257 -29.16 -14.77 -3.25
N PRO A 258 -28.93 -15.73 -2.36
CA PRO A 258 -28.07 -16.86 -2.64
C PRO A 258 -28.61 -17.60 -3.87
N ARG A 259 -27.72 -17.91 -4.80
CA ARG A 259 -28.00 -18.76 -5.94
C ARG A 259 -27.33 -20.09 -5.72
N PHE A 260 -28.04 -21.17 -6.03
CA PHE A 260 -27.55 -22.54 -5.93
C PHE A 260 -27.40 -23.09 -7.34
N PRO A 261 -26.28 -22.79 -8.02
CA PRO A 261 -26.05 -23.30 -9.38
C PRO A 261 -25.92 -24.81 -9.35
N ASP A 262 -26.53 -25.47 -10.30
CA ASP A 262 -26.43 -26.90 -10.55
C ASP A 262 -25.17 -27.30 -11.33
N THR A 263 -24.37 -26.31 -11.74
CA THR A 263 -23.11 -26.46 -12.49
C THR A 263 -21.96 -25.72 -11.82
N LEU A 264 -20.75 -26.20 -12.02
CA LEU A 264 -19.53 -25.53 -11.59
C LEU A 264 -19.24 -24.29 -12.46
N ARG A 265 -18.86 -23.19 -11.82
CA ARG A 265 -18.40 -21.98 -12.52
C ARG A 265 -16.88 -21.96 -12.58
N GLY A 266 -16.34 -21.53 -13.72
CA GLY A 266 -14.90 -21.42 -13.96
C GLY A 266 -14.34 -22.59 -14.78
N VAL A 267 -15.20 -23.53 -15.11
CA VAL A 267 -14.94 -24.63 -16.05
C VAL A 267 -16.09 -24.73 -17.04
N THR A 268 -15.79 -24.96 -18.30
CA THR A 268 -16.76 -24.98 -19.41
C THR A 268 -16.89 -26.39 -19.96
N PRO A 269 -18.10 -26.98 -20.03
CA PRO A 269 -18.29 -28.25 -20.73
C PRO A 269 -17.80 -28.16 -22.19
N GLY A 270 -17.14 -29.20 -22.64
CA GLY A 270 -16.53 -29.27 -23.98
C GLY A 270 -15.11 -28.71 -24.08
N GLU A 271 -14.61 -28.00 -23.07
CA GLU A 271 -13.24 -27.49 -23.03
C GLU A 271 -12.31 -28.40 -22.22
N PRO A 272 -11.02 -28.45 -22.56
CA PRO A 272 -10.01 -29.13 -21.75
C PRO A 272 -9.92 -28.52 -20.35
N VAL A 273 -9.90 -29.36 -19.34
CA VAL A 273 -9.81 -28.92 -17.93
C VAL A 273 -8.59 -29.55 -17.27
N THR A 274 -7.91 -28.75 -16.42
CA THR A 274 -6.82 -29.24 -15.58
C THR A 274 -7.34 -29.55 -14.17
N ALA A 275 -6.60 -30.37 -13.41
CA ALA A 275 -6.94 -30.66 -12.02
C ALA A 275 -7.02 -29.40 -11.17
N ASP A 276 -6.07 -28.45 -11.35
CA ASP A 276 -6.04 -27.18 -10.61
C ASP A 276 -7.30 -26.34 -10.88
N GLN A 277 -7.72 -26.22 -12.15
CA GLN A 277 -8.96 -25.51 -12.51
C GLN A 277 -10.20 -26.16 -11.88
N MET A 278 -10.24 -27.50 -11.84
CA MET A 278 -11.35 -28.23 -11.21
C MET A 278 -11.37 -28.02 -9.70
N LEU A 279 -10.22 -28.16 -9.03
CA LEU A 279 -10.08 -27.93 -7.59
C LEU A 279 -10.48 -26.49 -7.22
N GLU A 280 -9.98 -25.51 -7.94
CA GLU A 280 -10.33 -24.10 -7.73
C GLU A 280 -11.82 -23.82 -7.91
N ALA A 281 -12.45 -24.43 -8.93
CA ALA A 281 -13.89 -24.32 -9.16
C ALA A 281 -14.72 -24.92 -8.02
N VAL A 282 -14.29 -26.07 -7.49
CA VAL A 282 -14.94 -26.76 -6.37
C VAL A 282 -14.75 -26.00 -5.06
N GLU A 283 -13.55 -25.52 -4.74
CA GLU A 283 -13.26 -24.72 -3.54
C GLU A 283 -14.02 -23.40 -3.49
N LYS A 284 -14.16 -22.74 -4.64
CA LYS A 284 -14.92 -21.48 -4.74
C LYS A 284 -16.42 -21.63 -4.50
N LEU A 285 -16.97 -22.85 -4.57
CA LEU A 285 -18.40 -23.10 -4.43
C LEU A 285 -18.89 -22.83 -2.98
N PRO A 286 -18.35 -23.46 -1.93
CA PRO A 286 -18.73 -23.15 -0.55
C PRO A 286 -18.37 -21.70 -0.14
N GLU A 287 -17.27 -21.12 -0.63
CA GLU A 287 -16.95 -19.72 -0.34
C GLU A 287 -18.04 -18.75 -0.81
N ARG A 288 -18.60 -18.98 -1.99
CA ARG A 288 -19.72 -18.15 -2.51
C ARG A 288 -20.96 -18.25 -1.63
N LEU A 289 -21.22 -19.42 -1.06
CA LEU A 289 -22.33 -19.65 -0.15
C LEU A 289 -22.10 -18.99 1.20
N ARG A 290 -20.85 -19.09 1.75
CA ARG A 290 -20.47 -18.40 2.99
C ARG A 290 -20.61 -16.89 2.90
N ARG A 291 -20.38 -16.31 1.73
CA ARG A 291 -20.62 -14.87 1.49
C ARG A 291 -22.10 -14.49 1.38
N ARG A 292 -23.02 -15.48 1.35
CA ARG A 292 -24.45 -15.28 1.08
C ARG A 292 -25.38 -15.91 2.10
N GLY A 293 -24.95 -16.03 3.33
CA GLY A 293 -25.80 -16.47 4.43
C GLY A 293 -25.60 -17.90 4.89
N TYR A 294 -24.66 -18.67 4.30
CA TYR A 294 -24.42 -20.07 4.65
C TYR A 294 -22.96 -20.28 5.13
N PRO A 295 -22.62 -19.89 6.35
CA PRO A 295 -21.23 -19.89 6.85
C PRO A 295 -20.62 -21.30 6.97
N LEU A 296 -21.46 -22.33 7.11
CA LEU A 296 -21.04 -23.71 7.31
C LEU A 296 -20.97 -24.50 6.00
N ALA A 297 -21.21 -23.84 4.86
CA ALA A 297 -21.18 -24.53 3.58
C ALA A 297 -19.82 -25.21 3.34
N GLN A 298 -19.87 -26.50 2.97
CA GLN A 298 -18.71 -27.33 2.68
C GLN A 298 -19.03 -28.35 1.59
N VAL A 299 -18.01 -28.81 0.90
CA VAL A 299 -18.16 -29.93 -0.02
C VAL A 299 -18.19 -31.24 0.81
N SER A 300 -19.29 -31.98 0.76
CA SER A 300 -19.46 -33.22 1.48
C SER A 300 -18.97 -34.44 0.67
N SER A 301 -19.06 -34.36 -0.66
CA SER A 301 -18.58 -35.42 -1.56
C SER A 301 -18.20 -34.86 -2.90
N GLN A 302 -17.16 -35.40 -3.49
CA GLN A 302 -16.77 -35.16 -4.87
C GLN A 302 -16.39 -36.46 -5.54
N ARG A 303 -16.95 -36.69 -6.72
CA ARG A 303 -16.70 -37.87 -7.52
C ARG A 303 -16.38 -37.49 -8.94
N TYR A 304 -15.39 -38.14 -9.53
CA TYR A 304 -14.95 -37.91 -10.89
C TYR A 304 -15.03 -39.20 -11.68
N PHE A 305 -15.61 -39.12 -12.87
CA PHE A 305 -15.80 -40.26 -13.74
C PHE A 305 -15.21 -39.99 -15.12
N LEU A 306 -14.37 -40.88 -15.60
CA LEU A 306 -13.81 -40.82 -16.95
C LEU A 306 -14.67 -41.65 -17.89
N ASP A 307 -15.18 -41.03 -18.93
CA ASP A 307 -15.72 -41.71 -20.11
C ASP A 307 -14.63 -41.80 -21.16
N ARG A 308 -14.03 -42.97 -21.30
CA ARG A 308 -12.91 -43.19 -22.23
C ARG A 308 -13.37 -43.22 -23.68
N ALA A 309 -14.61 -43.65 -23.95
CA ALA A 309 -15.14 -43.65 -25.32
C ALA A 309 -15.40 -42.26 -25.84
N ALA A 310 -16.01 -41.41 -25.01
CA ALA A 310 -16.28 -40.03 -25.32
C ALA A 310 -15.07 -39.06 -25.03
N ARG A 311 -14.04 -39.56 -24.36
CA ARG A 311 -12.87 -38.80 -23.86
C ARG A 311 -13.29 -37.60 -23.01
N THR A 312 -14.23 -37.82 -22.09
CA THR A 312 -14.74 -36.78 -21.20
C THR A 312 -14.50 -37.11 -19.74
N LEU A 313 -14.24 -36.04 -18.95
CA LEU A 313 -14.25 -36.07 -17.50
C LEU A 313 -15.61 -35.56 -17.00
N ASN A 314 -16.34 -36.36 -16.26
CA ASN A 314 -17.57 -35.95 -15.60
C ASN A 314 -17.35 -35.79 -14.10
N ALA A 315 -17.99 -34.81 -13.49
CA ALA A 315 -17.87 -34.52 -12.05
C ALA A 315 -19.26 -34.44 -11.39
N GLU A 316 -19.40 -35.08 -10.24
CA GLU A 316 -20.54 -34.92 -9.35
C GLU A 316 -20.06 -34.38 -8.01
N ILE A 317 -20.54 -33.20 -7.65
CA ILE A 317 -20.19 -32.50 -6.42
C ILE A 317 -21.42 -32.38 -5.54
N VAL A 318 -21.31 -32.82 -4.30
CA VAL A 318 -22.35 -32.67 -3.29
C VAL A 318 -21.91 -31.66 -2.26
N VAL A 319 -22.76 -30.69 -2.03
CA VAL A 319 -22.50 -29.59 -1.10
C VAL A 319 -23.48 -29.65 0.06
N ASP A 320 -22.95 -29.72 1.27
CA ASP A 320 -23.71 -29.45 2.48
C ASP A 320 -23.72 -27.97 2.71
N THR A 321 -24.88 -27.31 2.67
CA THR A 321 -25.00 -25.87 2.89
C THR A 321 -24.96 -25.50 4.37
N GLY A 322 -25.27 -26.42 5.24
CA GLY A 322 -25.62 -26.11 6.62
C GLY A 322 -26.84 -25.17 6.73
N PRO A 323 -27.22 -24.77 7.94
CA PRO A 323 -28.32 -23.83 8.16
C PRO A 323 -27.94 -22.41 7.71
N PRO A 324 -28.93 -21.63 7.20
CA PRO A 324 -28.74 -20.22 6.95
C PRO A 324 -28.54 -19.45 8.27
N ALA A 325 -27.68 -18.44 8.26
CA ALA A 325 -27.25 -17.77 9.47
C ALA A 325 -27.32 -16.24 9.40
N LEU A 326 -27.50 -15.63 10.58
CA LEU A 326 -27.31 -14.21 10.86
C LEU A 326 -25.98 -14.02 11.59
N LEU A 327 -25.37 -12.84 11.39
CA LEU A 327 -24.20 -12.39 12.17
C LEU A 327 -24.62 -12.16 13.62
N GLY A 328 -23.98 -12.84 14.55
CA GLY A 328 -24.19 -12.71 15.98
C GLY A 328 -23.24 -11.71 16.64
N GLU A 329 -23.13 -11.83 17.96
CA GLU A 329 -22.20 -11.03 18.77
C GLU A 329 -20.75 -11.45 18.52
N ILE A 330 -19.84 -10.54 18.82
CA ILE A 330 -18.41 -10.81 18.76
C ILE A 330 -17.94 -11.34 20.12
N VAL A 331 -17.31 -12.49 20.08
CA VAL A 331 -16.63 -13.10 21.23
C VAL A 331 -15.13 -12.95 21.01
N VAL A 332 -14.45 -12.27 21.94
CA VAL A 332 -13.01 -11.96 21.83
C VAL A 332 -12.25 -12.75 22.88
N GLU A 333 -11.16 -13.35 22.48
CA GLU A 333 -10.22 -14.07 23.33
C GLU A 333 -8.80 -13.54 23.11
N GLY A 334 -8.04 -13.34 24.19
CA GLY A 334 -6.60 -13.00 24.14
C GLY A 334 -6.27 -11.52 24.25
N ASN A 335 -7.26 -10.62 24.33
CA ASN A 335 -7.05 -9.22 24.70
C ASN A 335 -6.78 -9.08 26.20
N LYS A 336 -5.94 -8.13 26.58
CA LYS A 336 -5.56 -7.80 27.96
C LYS A 336 -5.78 -6.32 28.27
N ASP A 337 -5.07 -5.47 27.52
CA ASP A 337 -5.06 -4.01 27.71
C ASP A 337 -6.04 -3.30 26.76
N VAL A 338 -6.46 -3.95 25.68
CA VAL A 338 -7.48 -3.42 24.77
C VAL A 338 -8.87 -3.87 25.22
N SER A 339 -9.77 -2.92 25.44
CA SER A 339 -11.13 -3.17 25.90
C SER A 339 -11.92 -4.06 24.93
N THR A 340 -12.56 -5.10 25.46
CA THR A 340 -13.48 -5.95 24.70
C THR A 340 -14.67 -5.14 24.15
N THR A 341 -15.16 -4.16 24.91
CA THR A 341 -16.24 -3.26 24.49
C THR A 341 -15.82 -2.46 23.27
N TYR A 342 -14.61 -1.90 23.26
CA TYR A 342 -14.06 -1.18 22.10
C TYR A 342 -14.02 -2.04 20.84
N ILE A 343 -13.57 -3.30 20.96
CA ILE A 343 -13.53 -4.24 19.82
C ILE A 343 -14.96 -4.50 19.33
N ARG A 344 -15.91 -4.77 20.21
CA ARG A 344 -17.31 -5.08 19.85
C ARG A 344 -18.04 -3.91 19.18
N GLU A 345 -17.88 -2.70 19.70
CA GLU A 345 -18.56 -1.49 19.20
C GLU A 345 -18.09 -1.10 17.79
N ARG A 346 -16.92 -1.56 17.38
CA ARG A 346 -16.41 -1.36 16.03
C ARG A 346 -17.01 -2.31 15.00
N ALA A 347 -17.80 -3.31 15.40
CA ALA A 347 -18.43 -4.23 14.46
C ALA A 347 -19.31 -3.48 13.42
N PRO A 348 -19.14 -3.75 12.12
CA PRO A 348 -19.93 -3.08 11.09
C PRO A 348 -21.34 -3.65 10.94
N TRP A 349 -21.79 -4.52 11.84
CA TRP A 349 -23.12 -5.12 11.84
C TRP A 349 -23.79 -5.02 13.20
N LYS A 350 -25.11 -5.20 13.22
CA LYS A 350 -25.89 -5.36 14.43
C LYS A 350 -26.21 -6.84 14.63
N ALA A 351 -25.84 -7.39 15.76
CA ALA A 351 -26.02 -8.80 16.06
C ALA A 351 -27.47 -9.26 15.89
N GLY A 352 -27.67 -10.41 15.26
CA GLY A 352 -28.97 -11.07 15.06
C GLY A 352 -29.91 -10.39 14.04
N THR A 353 -29.42 -9.42 13.29
CA THR A 353 -30.26 -8.68 12.32
C THR A 353 -29.82 -8.83 10.87
N GLU A 354 -28.54 -9.08 10.64
CA GLU A 354 -27.98 -9.09 9.29
C GLU A 354 -27.54 -10.49 8.88
N PRO A 355 -27.76 -10.88 7.61
CA PRO A 355 -27.28 -12.14 7.08
C PRO A 355 -25.79 -12.30 7.22
N TRP A 356 -25.33 -13.54 7.48
CA TRP A 356 -23.94 -13.88 7.48
C TRP A 356 -23.29 -13.51 6.14
N ASN A 357 -22.14 -12.89 6.20
CA ASN A 357 -21.33 -12.58 5.03
C ASN A 357 -19.85 -12.69 5.42
N GLU A 358 -19.19 -13.72 4.95
CA GLU A 358 -17.79 -14.02 5.27
C GLU A 358 -16.85 -12.85 4.87
N SER A 359 -17.08 -12.23 3.72
CA SER A 359 -16.27 -11.08 3.33
C SER A 359 -16.36 -9.93 4.32
N ARG A 360 -17.54 -9.70 4.91
CA ARG A 360 -17.75 -8.64 5.89
C ARG A 360 -17.07 -8.94 7.23
N VAL A 361 -17.03 -10.21 7.61
CA VAL A 361 -16.28 -10.65 8.79
C VAL A 361 -14.78 -10.47 8.54
N GLN A 362 -14.31 -10.84 7.35
CA GLN A 362 -12.92 -10.67 6.97
C GLN A 362 -12.52 -9.18 6.88
N ASP A 363 -13.36 -8.32 6.27
CA ASP A 363 -13.14 -6.87 6.24
C ASP A 363 -12.99 -6.30 7.65
N TYR A 364 -13.79 -6.80 8.61
CA TYR A 364 -13.68 -6.39 10.00
C TYR A 364 -12.40 -6.90 10.70
N VAL A 365 -11.99 -8.13 10.43
CA VAL A 365 -10.71 -8.67 10.90
C VAL A 365 -9.55 -7.84 10.36
N ASP A 366 -9.60 -7.45 9.10
CA ASP A 366 -8.57 -6.63 8.45
C ASP A 366 -8.59 -5.18 8.97
N GLU A 367 -9.76 -4.64 9.30
CA GLU A 367 -9.88 -3.36 10.00
C GLU A 367 -9.18 -3.41 11.36
N LEU A 368 -9.42 -4.45 12.17
CA LEU A 368 -8.77 -4.62 13.46
C LEU A 368 -7.23 -4.76 13.34
N ARG A 369 -6.75 -5.48 12.32
CA ARG A 369 -5.31 -5.57 12.01
C ARG A 369 -4.72 -4.19 11.66
N GLY A 370 -5.46 -3.40 10.92
CA GLY A 370 -5.07 -2.04 10.52
C GLY A 370 -4.97 -1.03 11.65
N LEU A 371 -5.54 -1.31 12.84
CA LEU A 371 -5.45 -0.42 14.00
C LEU A 371 -4.04 -0.33 14.61
N GLY A 372 -3.14 -1.27 14.30
CA GLY A 372 -1.81 -1.33 14.90
C GLY A 372 -1.78 -1.71 16.38
N LEU A 373 -2.91 -2.13 16.95
CA LEU A 373 -3.05 -2.59 18.33
C LEU A 373 -2.72 -4.07 18.50
N PHE A 374 -2.87 -4.85 17.44
CA PHE A 374 -2.77 -6.31 17.45
C PHE A 374 -1.65 -6.78 16.55
N SER A 375 -0.81 -7.68 17.04
CA SER A 375 0.15 -8.44 16.25
C SER A 375 -0.49 -9.58 15.47
N MET A 376 -1.65 -10.06 15.96
CA MET A 376 -2.45 -11.10 15.30
C MET A 376 -3.93 -10.88 15.58
N VAL A 377 -4.75 -10.98 14.53
CA VAL A 377 -6.20 -11.10 14.62
C VAL A 377 -6.62 -12.24 13.71
N ARG A 378 -7.33 -13.21 14.25
CA ARG A 378 -7.80 -14.38 13.50
C ARG A 378 -9.22 -14.73 13.92
N GLN A 379 -10.08 -15.01 12.94
CA GLN A 379 -11.36 -15.64 13.17
C GLN A 379 -11.15 -17.11 13.54
N ARG A 380 -11.84 -17.58 14.56
CA ARG A 380 -11.88 -19.00 14.94
C ARG A 380 -12.93 -19.72 14.13
N ASN A 381 -12.67 -20.96 13.77
CA ASN A 381 -13.67 -21.81 13.12
C ASN A 381 -14.90 -22.00 14.02
N ILE A 382 -16.08 -21.97 13.41
CA ILE A 382 -17.34 -22.18 14.10
C ILE A 382 -17.40 -23.67 14.50
N LYS A 383 -17.48 -23.94 15.81
CA LYS A 383 -17.57 -25.32 16.34
C LYS A 383 -18.97 -25.64 16.84
N ASP A 384 -19.61 -24.67 17.52
CA ASP A 384 -20.90 -24.85 18.15
C ASP A 384 -21.95 -24.09 17.35
N VAL A 385 -22.95 -24.83 16.85
CA VAL A 385 -24.06 -24.25 16.08
C VAL A 385 -25.27 -24.17 17.00
N PRO A 386 -25.76 -22.95 17.30
CA PRO A 386 -26.98 -22.80 18.12
C PRO A 386 -28.20 -23.40 17.46
N SER A 387 -29.21 -23.70 18.24
CA SER A 387 -30.49 -24.17 17.73
C SER A 387 -31.12 -23.12 16.78
N PRO A 388 -31.73 -23.54 15.66
CA PRO A 388 -32.38 -22.65 14.73
C PRO A 388 -33.54 -21.89 15.39
N ARG A 389 -33.72 -20.63 14.99
CA ARG A 389 -34.88 -19.80 15.32
C ARG A 389 -36.12 -20.34 14.59
N LYS A 390 -37.30 -19.78 14.92
CA LYS A 390 -38.58 -20.14 14.27
C LYS A 390 -38.60 -19.94 12.75
N ASP A 391 -37.74 -19.05 12.25
CA ASP A 391 -37.55 -18.77 10.80
C ASP A 391 -36.53 -19.73 10.12
N GLY A 392 -36.03 -20.72 10.86
CA GLY A 392 -35.04 -21.68 10.37
C GLY A 392 -33.62 -21.15 10.29
N MET A 393 -33.37 -19.92 10.73
CA MET A 393 -32.04 -19.31 10.74
C MET A 393 -31.36 -19.50 12.10
N VAL A 394 -30.02 -19.58 12.09
CA VAL A 394 -29.21 -19.58 13.30
C VAL A 394 -28.54 -18.21 13.48
N VAL A 395 -28.31 -17.79 14.73
CA VAL A 395 -27.50 -16.61 15.03
C VAL A 395 -26.12 -17.07 15.47
N LEU A 396 -25.12 -16.86 14.61
CA LEU A 396 -23.77 -17.38 14.87
C LEU A 396 -22.88 -16.27 15.43
N PRO A 397 -22.28 -16.46 16.64
CA PRO A 397 -21.29 -15.55 17.15
C PRO A 397 -20.02 -15.57 16.27
N VAL A 398 -19.38 -14.40 16.17
CA VAL A 398 -18.09 -14.28 15.51
C VAL A 398 -16.99 -14.36 16.56
N HIS A 399 -16.29 -15.50 16.60
CA HIS A 399 -15.19 -15.72 17.53
C HIS A 399 -13.88 -15.17 16.97
N LEU A 400 -13.26 -14.24 17.69
CA LEU A 400 -11.98 -13.66 17.35
C LEU A 400 -10.93 -14.05 18.40
N VAL A 401 -9.81 -14.53 17.93
CA VAL A 401 -8.60 -14.70 18.75
C VAL A 401 -7.64 -13.58 18.39
N VAL A 402 -7.28 -12.77 19.38
CA VAL A 402 -6.37 -11.64 19.19
C VAL A 402 -5.10 -11.82 20.01
N ARG A 403 -4.00 -11.26 19.54
CA ARG A 403 -2.77 -11.07 20.29
C ARG A 403 -2.39 -9.61 20.17
N GLU A 404 -2.29 -8.93 21.29
CA GLU A 404 -1.89 -7.52 21.31
C GLU A 404 -0.45 -7.36 20.87
N GLY A 405 -0.17 -6.26 20.19
CA GLY A 405 1.16 -5.79 19.84
C GLY A 405 1.74 -4.87 20.91
N PRO A 406 3.01 -4.48 20.82
CA PRO A 406 3.58 -3.49 21.72
C PRO A 406 2.82 -2.17 21.60
N PRO A 407 2.30 -1.62 22.72
CA PRO A 407 1.49 -0.39 22.69
C PRO A 407 2.33 0.88 22.46
N ARG A 408 3.65 0.80 22.63
CA ARG A 408 4.56 1.94 22.56
C ARG A 408 5.58 1.77 21.45
N SER A 409 5.94 2.88 20.81
CA SER A 409 7.07 2.96 19.89
C SER A 409 7.82 4.26 20.09
N VAL A 410 9.11 4.22 19.80
CA VAL A 410 9.98 5.40 19.72
C VAL A 410 10.55 5.43 18.32
N SER A 411 10.51 6.59 17.69
CA SER A 411 11.12 6.82 16.38
C SER A 411 11.96 8.09 16.41
N ALA A 412 12.93 8.16 15.52
CA ALA A 412 13.73 9.33 15.29
C ALA A 412 13.88 9.54 13.78
N ALA A 413 13.80 10.80 13.37
CA ALA A 413 14.03 11.22 11.99
C ALA A 413 15.13 12.27 11.95
N ALA A 414 15.92 12.27 10.89
CA ALA A 414 16.91 13.28 10.62
C ALA A 414 16.75 13.79 9.19
N ARG A 415 16.98 15.09 8.99
CA ARG A 415 17.00 15.75 7.69
C ARG A 415 18.18 16.70 7.60
N TYR A 416 18.60 16.97 6.38
CA TYR A 416 19.58 18.00 6.07
C TYR A 416 19.11 18.82 4.89
N GLU A 417 19.19 20.13 5.02
CA GLU A 417 18.92 21.10 3.98
C GLU A 417 20.04 22.15 3.98
N THR A 418 20.44 22.64 2.81
CA THR A 418 21.61 23.51 2.72
C THR A 418 21.42 24.86 3.43
N ASP A 419 20.20 25.37 3.40
CA ASP A 419 19.80 26.65 4.01
C ASP A 419 19.44 26.54 5.49
N SER A 420 18.78 25.45 5.88
CA SER A 420 18.27 25.27 7.23
C SER A 420 19.10 24.29 8.10
N GLY A 421 20.12 23.64 7.51
CA GLY A 421 21.04 22.78 8.23
C GLY A 421 20.46 21.43 8.65
N ILE A 422 20.95 20.91 9.78
CA ILE A 422 20.56 19.58 10.31
C ILE A 422 19.35 19.74 11.23
N GLY A 423 18.28 19.01 10.92
CA GLY A 423 17.12 18.85 11.78
C GLY A 423 17.00 17.41 12.30
N VAL A 424 16.66 17.27 13.57
CA VAL A 424 16.36 15.98 14.21
C VAL A 424 14.99 16.08 14.87
N GLU A 425 14.18 15.02 14.74
CA GLU A 425 12.90 14.91 15.42
C GLU A 425 12.83 13.55 16.12
N GLY A 426 12.59 13.57 17.43
CA GLY A 426 12.28 12.40 18.23
C GLY A 426 10.77 12.29 18.42
N GLU A 427 10.22 11.09 18.35
CA GLU A 427 8.79 10.83 18.55
C GLU A 427 8.59 9.63 19.46
N TRP A 428 7.73 9.79 20.45
CA TRP A 428 7.19 8.72 21.28
C TRP A 428 5.71 8.58 21.03
N GLU A 429 5.25 7.36 20.76
CA GLU A 429 3.86 7.03 20.48
C GLU A 429 3.34 5.98 21.44
N HIS A 430 2.11 6.16 21.95
CA HIS A 430 1.32 5.16 22.67
C HIS A 430 -0.01 4.94 21.97
N ARG A 431 -0.27 3.71 21.47
CA ARG A 431 -1.42 3.37 20.62
C ARG A 431 -2.69 2.99 21.37
N ASN A 432 -2.63 2.80 22.67
CA ASN A 432 -3.75 2.37 23.50
C ASN A 432 -3.67 3.01 24.88
N PHE A 433 -3.72 4.35 24.95
CA PHE A 433 -3.34 5.10 26.14
C PHE A 433 -4.31 4.87 27.32
N PHE A 434 -5.62 4.77 27.05
CA PHE A 434 -6.66 4.52 28.04
C PHE A 434 -7.38 3.16 27.85
N GLY A 435 -6.94 2.30 26.92
CA GLY A 435 -7.50 0.97 26.73
C GLY A 435 -8.51 0.85 25.57
N ASN A 436 -8.91 1.94 24.93
CA ASN A 436 -9.88 1.92 23.82
C ASN A 436 -9.26 2.40 22.50
N GLY A 437 -7.97 2.09 22.30
CA GLY A 437 -7.24 2.45 21.09
C GLY A 437 -6.94 3.93 20.98
N GLU A 438 -6.93 4.66 22.08
CA GLU A 438 -6.53 6.07 22.11
C GLU A 438 -5.04 6.18 21.80
N LYS A 439 -4.71 7.00 20.80
CA LYS A 439 -3.36 7.27 20.37
C LYS A 439 -2.87 8.58 20.99
N LEU A 440 -1.74 8.53 21.70
CA LEU A 440 -1.01 9.70 22.15
C LEU A 440 0.37 9.69 21.50
N VAL A 441 0.68 10.79 20.82
CA VAL A 441 2.00 11.01 20.21
C VAL A 441 2.62 12.24 20.84
N VAL A 442 3.86 12.12 21.27
CA VAL A 442 4.66 13.23 21.75
C VAL A 442 5.89 13.34 20.88
N SER A 443 6.09 14.47 20.22
CA SER A 443 7.23 14.73 19.37
C SER A 443 8.05 15.92 19.84
N LEU A 444 9.37 15.82 19.63
CA LEU A 444 10.38 16.81 19.99
C LEU A 444 11.16 17.19 18.72
N PRO A 445 10.68 18.18 17.95
CA PRO A 445 11.44 18.74 16.85
C PRO A 445 12.59 19.58 17.37
N ILE A 446 13.79 19.36 16.81
CA ILE A 446 15.01 20.13 17.10
C ILE A 446 15.67 20.43 15.76
N THR A 447 15.34 21.59 15.22
CA THR A 447 15.94 22.15 14.00
C THR A 447 16.45 23.55 14.29
N PRO A 448 17.32 24.11 13.48
CA PRO A 448 17.75 25.50 13.67
C PRO A 448 16.57 26.50 13.69
N GLU A 449 15.56 26.28 12.85
CA GLU A 449 14.39 27.16 12.73
C GLU A 449 13.31 26.86 13.76
N LYS A 450 13.27 25.64 14.33
CA LYS A 450 12.15 25.21 15.17
C LYS A 450 12.55 24.24 16.25
N GLN A 451 12.20 24.56 17.49
CA GLN A 451 12.44 23.73 18.66
C GLN A 451 11.20 23.70 19.53
N GLY A 452 10.92 22.58 20.20
CA GLY A 452 9.82 22.55 21.14
C GLY A 452 9.26 21.16 21.44
N LEU A 453 8.08 21.14 22.01
CA LEU A 453 7.35 19.94 22.37
C LEU A 453 5.96 19.98 21.72
N LYS A 454 5.57 18.92 21.06
CA LYS A 454 4.25 18.75 20.48
C LYS A 454 3.60 17.46 21.00
N ALA A 455 2.36 17.55 21.42
CA ALA A 455 1.55 16.40 21.82
C ALA A 455 0.29 16.36 20.96
N SER A 456 -0.05 15.19 20.42
CA SER A 456 -1.32 14.96 19.73
C SER A 456 -2.03 13.74 20.32
N PHE A 457 -3.32 13.87 20.47
CA PHE A 457 -4.20 12.86 21.02
C PHE A 457 -5.32 12.52 20.03
N GLU A 458 -5.59 11.25 19.83
CA GLU A 458 -6.69 10.76 19.01
C GLU A 458 -7.47 9.70 19.78
N LYS A 459 -8.79 9.89 19.91
CA LYS A 459 -9.73 8.90 20.43
C LYS A 459 -10.62 8.40 19.32
N PRO A 460 -10.39 7.20 18.77
CA PRO A 460 -11.22 6.61 17.73
C PRO A 460 -12.59 6.19 18.29
N ALA A 461 -13.56 6.01 17.39
CA ALA A 461 -14.93 5.60 17.72
C ALA A 461 -15.61 6.51 18.79
N PHE A 462 -15.32 7.82 18.76
CA PHE A 462 -15.90 8.79 19.68
C PHE A 462 -17.34 9.11 19.28
N LEU A 463 -18.32 8.73 20.11
CA LEU A 463 -19.77 8.85 19.89
C LEU A 463 -20.32 8.06 18.70
N ASP A 464 -19.53 7.79 17.69
CA ASP A 464 -19.89 7.01 16.50
C ASP A 464 -18.65 6.25 16.02
N ARG A 465 -18.84 5.05 15.43
CA ARG A 465 -17.76 4.20 14.91
C ARG A 465 -16.83 4.93 13.92
N ASP A 466 -17.42 5.74 13.04
CA ASP A 466 -16.74 6.44 11.96
C ASP A 466 -16.28 7.85 12.36
N GLN A 467 -16.29 8.16 13.67
CA GLN A 467 -15.92 9.46 14.21
C GLN A 467 -14.79 9.33 15.21
N LYS A 468 -13.90 10.31 15.23
CA LYS A 468 -12.81 10.40 16.19
C LYS A 468 -12.73 11.80 16.80
N LEU A 469 -12.36 11.86 18.08
CA LEU A 469 -11.96 13.08 18.76
C LEU A 469 -10.45 13.25 18.54
N VAL A 470 -10.02 14.43 18.17
CA VAL A 470 -8.62 14.82 18.03
C VAL A 470 -8.29 15.99 18.93
N GLY A 471 -7.09 16.00 19.46
CA GLY A 471 -6.57 17.09 20.28
C GLY A 471 -5.10 17.32 19.97
N GLU A 472 -4.65 18.55 20.05
CA GLU A 472 -3.24 18.91 19.93
C GLU A 472 -2.84 19.96 20.96
N ALA A 473 -1.60 19.89 21.41
CA ALA A 473 -0.96 20.93 22.18
C ALA A 473 0.50 21.03 21.74
N SER A 474 1.02 22.25 21.54
CA SER A 474 2.41 22.44 21.17
C SER A 474 2.98 23.69 21.83
N LEU A 475 4.17 23.55 22.43
CA LEU A 475 4.98 24.62 22.92
C LEU A 475 6.20 24.72 22.00
N LEU A 476 6.28 25.77 21.23
CA LEU A 476 7.26 25.92 20.17
C LEU A 476 8.02 27.24 20.27
N GLN A 477 9.30 27.19 19.92
CA GLN A 477 10.13 28.33 19.58
C GLN A 477 10.48 28.20 18.08
N GLU A 478 10.29 29.28 17.34
CA GLU A 478 10.65 29.36 15.92
C GLU A 478 11.57 30.54 15.72
N PHE A 479 12.67 30.33 14.98
CA PHE A 479 13.71 31.30 14.66
C PHE A 479 13.89 31.26 13.15
N THR A 480 13.35 32.27 12.49
CA THR A 480 13.38 32.36 11.02
C THR A 480 13.88 33.73 10.62
N ASP A 481 14.27 33.94 9.37
CA ASP A 481 14.62 35.27 8.84
C ASP A 481 13.41 36.20 8.85
N ALA A 482 12.19 35.69 8.85
CA ALA A 482 10.95 36.47 8.85
C ALA A 482 10.53 36.93 10.26
N TYR A 483 10.76 36.08 11.28
CA TYR A 483 10.35 36.34 12.66
C TYR A 483 10.94 35.34 13.65
N ASP A 484 11.01 35.76 14.91
CA ASP A 484 11.23 34.88 16.04
C ASP A 484 9.96 34.82 16.90
N ARG A 485 9.52 33.60 17.25
CA ARG A 485 8.36 33.44 18.12
C ARG A 485 8.58 32.41 19.23
N ARG A 486 7.87 32.60 20.35
CA ARG A 486 7.64 31.59 21.40
C ARG A 486 6.17 31.53 21.67
N GLY A 487 5.56 30.38 21.52
CA GLY A 487 4.11 30.28 21.64
C GLY A 487 3.60 28.92 22.08
N LEU A 488 2.41 28.95 22.64
CA LEU A 488 1.59 27.79 22.99
C LEU A 488 0.40 27.72 22.04
N ARG A 489 0.27 26.62 21.34
CA ARG A 489 -0.91 26.30 20.52
C ARG A 489 -1.66 25.14 21.17
N VAL A 490 -2.97 25.25 21.28
CA VAL A 490 -3.86 24.19 21.73
C VAL A 490 -5.05 24.11 20.79
N GLY A 491 -5.46 22.90 20.43
CA GLY A 491 -6.62 22.66 19.57
C GLY A 491 -7.34 21.37 19.91
N ALA A 492 -8.64 21.36 19.63
CA ALA A 492 -9.45 20.14 19.73
C ALA A 492 -10.53 20.14 18.64
N GLY A 493 -10.91 18.96 18.20
CA GLY A 493 -11.90 18.81 17.13
C GLY A 493 -12.44 17.40 17.03
N ILE A 494 -13.44 17.26 16.18
CA ILE A 494 -14.06 15.98 15.83
C ILE A 494 -13.86 15.80 14.34
N GLU A 495 -13.34 14.65 13.94
CA GLU A 495 -13.22 14.23 12.54
C GLU A 495 -14.16 13.05 12.29
N ARG A 496 -14.94 13.12 11.23
CA ARG A 496 -15.88 12.08 10.81
C ARG A 496 -15.55 11.57 9.42
N ARG A 497 -15.50 10.27 9.27
CA ARG A 497 -15.39 9.59 8.00
C ARG A 497 -16.78 9.48 7.36
N LEU A 498 -16.94 10.09 6.21
CA LEU A 498 -18.22 10.08 5.47
C LEU A 498 -18.28 8.93 4.44
N SER A 499 -17.10 8.56 3.89
CA SER A 499 -16.97 7.47 2.93
C SER A 499 -15.55 6.88 2.98
N PRO A 500 -15.21 5.83 2.21
CA PRO A 500 -13.83 5.31 2.14
C PRO A 500 -12.78 6.39 1.84
N TYR A 501 -13.18 7.44 1.14
CA TYR A 501 -12.27 8.48 0.66
C TYR A 501 -12.48 9.86 1.30
N TRP A 502 -13.62 10.12 1.94
CA TRP A 502 -13.97 11.44 2.44
C TRP A 502 -13.97 11.54 3.96
N TRP A 503 -13.35 12.59 4.47
CA TRP A 503 -13.33 12.98 5.88
C TRP A 503 -13.73 14.43 6.03
N VAL A 504 -14.48 14.74 7.07
CA VAL A 504 -14.81 16.11 7.48
C VAL A 504 -14.47 16.28 8.94
N GLY A 505 -13.74 17.34 9.25
CA GLY A 505 -13.35 17.72 10.61
C GLY A 505 -13.87 19.10 10.96
N VAL A 506 -14.34 19.26 12.19
CA VAL A 506 -14.67 20.55 12.79
C VAL A 506 -14.01 20.64 14.15
N GLY A 507 -13.50 21.80 14.49
CA GLY A 507 -12.81 22.00 15.76
C GLY A 507 -12.56 23.45 16.04
N ALA A 508 -11.78 23.73 17.07
CA ALA A 508 -11.27 25.06 17.39
C ALA A 508 -9.82 24.96 17.87
N SER A 509 -9.06 25.99 17.63
CA SER A 509 -7.70 26.10 18.14
C SER A 509 -7.38 27.52 18.59
N SER A 510 -6.49 27.64 19.59
CA SER A 510 -5.92 28.87 20.07
C SER A 510 -4.41 28.84 19.92
N ASP A 511 -3.81 29.96 19.60
CA ASP A 511 -2.36 30.15 19.57
C ASP A 511 -2.04 31.48 20.26
N SER A 512 -1.14 31.47 21.22
CA SER A 512 -0.78 32.64 22.02
C SER A 512 0.70 32.61 22.34
N GLY A 513 1.33 33.77 22.35
CA GLY A 513 2.76 33.84 22.62
C GLY A 513 3.34 35.26 22.48
N ALA A 514 4.62 35.30 22.23
CA ALA A 514 5.37 36.50 21.95
C ALA A 514 6.09 36.40 20.60
N LEU A 515 6.09 37.45 19.85
CA LEU A 515 6.60 37.55 18.49
C LEU A 515 7.62 38.71 18.41
N THR A 516 8.73 38.47 17.73
CA THR A 516 9.69 39.48 17.34
C THR A 516 9.72 39.48 15.83
N GLU A 517 9.37 40.60 15.21
CA GLU A 517 9.36 40.82 13.77
C GLU A 517 9.68 42.27 13.45
N ASP A 518 10.39 42.57 12.37
CA ASP A 518 10.79 43.88 11.94
C ASP A 518 11.48 44.71 13.07
N ASP A 519 10.84 45.81 13.52
CA ASP A 519 11.30 46.67 14.62
C ASP A 519 10.58 46.39 15.95
N ARG A 520 9.67 45.40 15.98
CA ARG A 520 8.89 44.99 17.16
C ARG A 520 9.59 43.85 17.87
N THR A 521 9.82 44.00 19.15
CA THR A 521 10.53 42.98 19.94
C THR A 521 9.62 42.41 21.02
N ASN A 522 9.41 41.08 21.00
CA ASN A 522 8.68 40.36 22.04
C ASN A 522 7.22 40.83 22.23
N GLU A 523 6.56 41.23 21.15
CA GLU A 523 5.16 41.66 21.14
C GLU A 523 4.19 40.47 21.41
N PRO A 524 3.25 40.65 22.35
CA PRO A 524 2.29 39.63 22.65
C PRO A 524 1.27 39.44 21.52
N TYR A 525 0.98 38.20 21.17
CA TYR A 525 -0.11 37.85 20.27
C TYR A 525 -0.99 36.76 20.85
N SER A 526 -2.26 36.79 20.52
CA SER A 526 -3.19 35.73 20.85
C SER A 526 -4.32 35.67 19.82
N PHE A 527 -4.64 34.50 19.34
CA PHE A 527 -5.80 34.31 18.49
C PHE A 527 -6.47 32.97 18.72
N VAL A 528 -7.75 32.92 18.47
CA VAL A 528 -8.59 31.74 18.56
C VAL A 528 -9.49 31.67 17.33
N GLY A 529 -9.84 30.47 16.91
CA GLY A 529 -10.81 30.32 15.84
C GLY A 529 -11.31 28.88 15.69
N PRO A 530 -12.57 28.72 15.27
CA PRO A 530 -13.03 27.44 14.77
C PRO A 530 -12.31 27.09 13.49
N HIS A 531 -12.26 25.79 13.15
CA HIS A 531 -11.75 25.35 11.86
C HIS A 531 -12.64 24.28 11.25
N LEU A 532 -12.71 24.30 9.93
CA LEU A 532 -13.32 23.29 9.10
C LEU A 532 -12.24 22.64 8.23
N ARG A 533 -12.16 21.31 8.25
CA ARG A 533 -11.26 20.52 7.43
C ARG A 533 -12.04 19.52 6.59
N ILE A 534 -11.84 19.53 5.29
CA ILE A 534 -12.43 18.57 4.36
C ILE A 534 -11.30 17.88 3.62
N VAL A 535 -11.27 16.55 3.68
CA VAL A 535 -10.23 15.75 3.02
C VAL A 535 -10.87 14.67 2.16
N ARG A 536 -10.43 14.60 0.91
CA ARG A 536 -10.64 13.46 0.04
C ARG A 536 -9.29 12.83 -0.27
N ASP A 537 -9.10 11.56 0.10
CA ASP A 537 -7.86 10.82 -0.16
C ASP A 537 -8.21 9.47 -0.83
N SER A 538 -7.81 9.33 -2.10
CA SER A 538 -8.01 8.13 -2.91
C SER A 538 -6.69 7.46 -3.30
N ARG A 539 -5.59 7.82 -2.65
CA ARG A 539 -4.27 7.22 -2.91
C ARG A 539 -4.28 5.72 -2.60
N ASN A 540 -3.61 4.96 -3.47
CA ASN A 540 -3.42 3.53 -3.24
C ASN A 540 -2.40 3.21 -2.13
N ASN A 541 -1.48 4.14 -1.83
CA ASN A 541 -0.52 4.07 -0.74
C ASN A 541 -0.22 5.48 -0.24
N LYS A 542 -0.14 5.70 1.07
CA LYS A 542 0.07 7.03 1.66
C LYS A 542 1.54 7.46 1.67
N ILE A 543 2.48 6.50 1.73
CA ILE A 543 3.93 6.76 1.84
C ILE A 543 4.58 6.88 0.46
N ASN A 544 4.19 6.00 -0.47
CA ASN A 544 4.70 5.99 -1.84
C ASN A 544 3.55 5.80 -2.84
N PRO A 545 2.76 6.86 -3.07
CA PRO A 545 1.59 6.79 -3.93
C PRO A 545 1.98 6.64 -5.40
N LYS A 546 1.29 5.71 -6.09
CA LYS A 546 1.45 5.45 -7.52
C LYS A 546 0.21 5.86 -8.32
N ARG A 547 -0.93 5.97 -7.65
CA ARG A 547 -2.24 6.35 -8.23
C ARG A 547 -3.14 6.97 -7.19
N GLY A 548 -4.07 7.77 -7.67
CA GLY A 548 -5.09 8.41 -6.86
C GLY A 548 -4.84 9.90 -6.70
N SER A 549 -5.63 10.52 -5.87
CA SER A 549 -5.57 11.96 -5.62
C SER A 549 -5.91 12.28 -4.18
N VAL A 550 -5.41 13.43 -3.73
CA VAL A 550 -5.81 14.08 -2.47
C VAL A 550 -6.39 15.44 -2.81
N LEU A 551 -7.44 15.81 -2.13
CA LEU A 551 -7.94 17.18 -2.03
C LEU A 551 -8.12 17.49 -0.56
N GLU A 552 -7.47 18.53 -0.07
CA GLU A 552 -7.62 19.01 1.29
C GLU A 552 -8.02 20.47 1.27
N ILE A 553 -9.05 20.82 2.03
CA ILE A 553 -9.54 22.19 2.20
C ILE A 553 -9.56 22.45 3.70
N ASN A 554 -8.84 23.48 4.13
CA ASN A 554 -8.83 23.96 5.50
C ASN A 554 -9.35 25.40 5.51
N SER A 555 -10.34 25.70 6.34
CA SER A 555 -10.88 27.05 6.51
C SER A 555 -10.99 27.38 7.99
N LYS A 556 -10.45 28.53 8.38
CA LYS A 556 -10.32 28.96 9.76
C LYS A 556 -10.68 30.44 9.90
N PRO A 557 -11.89 30.81 10.34
CA PRO A 557 -12.15 32.12 10.91
C PRO A 557 -11.25 32.34 12.14
N ILE A 558 -10.61 33.49 12.22
CA ILE A 558 -9.64 33.85 13.26
C ILE A 558 -10.08 35.13 13.93
N PHE A 559 -10.08 35.12 15.24
CA PHE A 559 -10.32 36.29 16.09
C PHE A 559 -9.09 36.47 16.96
N GLY A 560 -8.41 37.57 16.84
CA GLY A 560 -7.12 37.76 17.48
C GLY A 560 -6.83 39.17 17.98
N TYR A 561 -5.75 39.22 18.73
CA TYR A 561 -5.13 40.44 19.20
C TYR A 561 -3.63 40.42 18.85
N TYR A 562 -3.18 41.42 18.11
CA TYR A 562 -1.80 41.72 17.80
C TYR A 562 -1.76 43.16 17.36
N ASP A 563 -1.14 44.05 18.15
CA ASP A 563 -1.19 45.51 17.93
C ASP A 563 -2.61 46.07 17.69
N GLY A 564 -3.62 45.46 18.36
CA GLY A 564 -5.04 45.70 18.19
C GLY A 564 -5.83 44.44 17.90
N PHE A 565 -7.15 44.53 18.00
CA PHE A 565 -8.03 43.45 17.63
C PHE A 565 -8.14 43.32 16.11
N PHE A 566 -8.06 42.07 15.64
CA PHE A 566 -8.29 41.76 14.23
C PHE A 566 -9.19 40.53 14.05
N THR A 567 -9.79 40.49 12.86
CA THR A 567 -10.53 39.33 12.40
C THR A 567 -10.02 38.94 11.01
N ALA A 568 -9.85 37.65 10.79
CA ALA A 568 -9.40 37.13 9.50
C ALA A 568 -10.08 35.81 9.17
N LEU A 569 -10.09 35.47 7.88
CA LEU A 569 -10.50 34.16 7.38
C LEU A 569 -9.33 33.56 6.61
N GLY A 570 -8.66 32.61 7.21
CA GLY A 570 -7.65 31.80 6.55
C GLY A 570 -8.32 30.63 5.81
N THR A 571 -8.01 30.48 4.54
CA THR A 571 -8.46 29.33 3.74
C THR A 571 -7.30 28.80 2.91
N GLU A 572 -7.05 27.49 3.01
CA GLU A 572 -6.02 26.80 2.26
C GLU A 572 -6.61 25.63 1.51
N VAL A 573 -6.15 25.44 0.27
CA VAL A 573 -6.52 24.32 -0.58
C VAL A 573 -5.27 23.62 -1.06
N GLU A 574 -5.20 22.30 -0.90
CA GLU A 574 -4.14 21.45 -1.43
C GLU A 574 -4.73 20.34 -2.29
N GLY A 575 -4.22 20.21 -3.50
CA GLY A 575 -4.53 19.12 -4.41
C GLY A 575 -3.28 18.33 -4.76
N MET A 576 -3.33 16.99 -4.68
CA MET A 576 -2.27 16.10 -5.15
C MET A 576 -2.84 15.09 -6.13
N PHE A 577 -2.06 14.75 -7.15
CA PHE A 577 -2.44 13.78 -8.16
C PHE A 577 -1.27 12.87 -8.50
N TYR A 578 -1.55 11.56 -8.62
CA TYR A 578 -0.56 10.53 -8.91
C TYR A 578 -1.05 9.61 -10.02
N TYR A 579 -0.21 9.40 -11.02
CA TYR A 579 -0.55 8.60 -12.17
C TYR A 579 0.63 7.74 -12.65
N ALA A 580 0.45 6.42 -12.65
CA ALA A 580 1.37 5.46 -13.26
C ALA A 580 0.78 5.05 -14.63
N PRO A 581 1.40 5.47 -15.75
CA PRO A 581 0.85 5.26 -17.10
C PRO A 581 0.92 3.79 -17.55
N PHE A 582 1.88 3.04 -17.04
CA PHE A 582 2.15 1.70 -17.53
C PHE A 582 1.44 0.62 -16.73
N ARG A 583 1.19 -0.53 -17.40
CA ARG A 583 0.57 -1.73 -16.84
C ARG A 583 1.39 -2.93 -17.23
N LYS A 584 1.60 -3.87 -16.33
CA LYS A 584 2.30 -5.12 -16.56
C LYS A 584 1.45 -6.35 -16.23
N GLY A 585 1.90 -7.50 -16.71
CA GLY A 585 1.23 -8.79 -16.53
C GLY A 585 0.41 -9.20 -17.76
N PRO A 586 0.05 -10.49 -17.85
CA PRO A 586 -0.61 -11.06 -19.02
C PRO A 586 -1.96 -10.40 -19.36
N ASN A 587 -2.65 -9.86 -18.36
CA ASN A 587 -3.93 -9.15 -18.51
C ASN A 587 -3.79 -7.62 -18.29
N LYS A 588 -2.57 -7.08 -18.26
CA LYS A 588 -2.27 -5.66 -17.94
C LYS A 588 -2.99 -5.14 -16.68
N GLY A 589 -3.27 -6.02 -15.71
CA GLY A 589 -4.02 -5.70 -14.49
C GLY A 589 -3.15 -5.08 -13.38
N VAL A 590 -1.85 -5.36 -13.39
CA VAL A 590 -0.91 -4.88 -12.37
C VAL A 590 -0.37 -3.50 -12.78
N ILE A 591 -0.32 -2.56 -11.81
CA ILE A 591 0.30 -1.25 -12.03
C ILE A 591 1.80 -1.46 -12.19
N ASP A 592 2.37 -1.00 -13.31
CA ASP A 592 3.81 -0.87 -13.45
C ASP A 592 4.23 0.48 -12.86
N ASP A 593 5.04 0.43 -11.80
CA ASP A 593 5.51 1.61 -11.09
C ASP A 593 6.90 2.09 -11.56
N LYS A 594 7.31 1.65 -12.74
CA LYS A 594 8.56 2.10 -13.36
C LYS A 594 8.56 3.62 -13.59
N LEU A 595 7.39 4.18 -13.96
CA LEU A 595 7.19 5.63 -14.04
C LEU A 595 5.92 6.03 -13.28
N VAL A 596 6.04 7.05 -12.42
CA VAL A 596 4.92 7.70 -11.74
C VAL A 596 5.02 9.20 -11.95
N LEU A 597 3.99 9.79 -12.54
CA LEU A 597 3.83 11.24 -12.63
C LEU A 597 3.09 11.72 -11.38
N ALA A 598 3.65 12.69 -10.68
CA ALA A 598 3.09 13.28 -9.48
C ALA A 598 2.99 14.81 -9.65
N ALA A 599 1.87 15.37 -9.24
CA ALA A 599 1.61 16.80 -9.24
C ALA A 599 0.99 17.23 -7.91
N ARG A 600 1.40 18.37 -7.40
CA ARG A 600 0.81 19.03 -6.22
C ARG A 600 0.54 20.50 -6.54
N VAL A 601 -0.61 20.98 -6.14
CA VAL A 601 -1.00 22.38 -6.22
C VAL A 601 -1.47 22.82 -4.85
N ARG A 602 -0.95 23.95 -4.35
CA ARG A 602 -1.36 24.54 -3.08
C ARG A 602 -1.68 26.02 -3.28
N GLY A 603 -2.69 26.47 -2.60
CA GLY A 603 -3.05 27.87 -2.57
C GLY A 603 -3.67 28.25 -1.24
N GLY A 604 -3.45 29.46 -0.80
CA GLY A 604 -4.02 29.98 0.44
C GLY A 604 -4.38 31.45 0.33
N SER A 605 -5.35 31.83 1.13
CA SER A 605 -5.85 33.21 1.25
C SER A 605 -6.13 33.52 2.70
N MET A 606 -5.70 34.70 3.14
CA MET A 606 -5.98 35.31 4.43
C MET A 606 -6.72 36.62 4.21
N ALA A 607 -8.04 36.56 4.28
CA ALA A 607 -8.91 37.71 4.07
C ALA A 607 -9.34 38.36 5.39
N GLY A 608 -9.65 39.68 5.39
CA GLY A 608 -10.26 40.39 6.52
C GLY A 608 -9.28 41.28 7.31
N ALA A 609 -8.03 40.87 7.53
CA ALA A 609 -7.03 41.64 8.22
C ALA A 609 -6.08 42.33 7.22
N GLU A 610 -5.59 43.52 7.56
CA GLU A 610 -4.48 44.16 6.86
C GLU A 610 -3.13 43.57 7.27
N MET A 611 -2.11 43.70 6.44
CA MET A 611 -0.76 43.16 6.69
C MET A 611 -0.20 43.58 8.04
N ASN A 612 -0.35 44.88 8.39
CA ASN A 612 0.21 45.44 9.62
C ASN A 612 -0.41 44.91 10.91
N ASN A 613 -1.67 44.46 10.85
CA ASN A 613 -2.40 43.92 12.00
C ASN A 613 -2.36 42.38 12.02
N LEU A 614 -1.76 41.78 10.99
CA LEU A 614 -1.66 40.32 10.89
C LEU A 614 -0.28 39.86 11.39
N PRO A 615 -0.17 39.15 12.51
CA PRO A 615 1.11 38.64 12.98
C PRO A 615 1.79 37.75 11.94
N SER A 616 3.11 37.82 11.82
CA SER A 616 3.90 37.03 10.84
C SER A 616 3.65 35.55 10.91
N THR A 617 3.25 35.05 12.08
CA THR A 617 2.89 33.63 12.27
C THR A 617 1.61 33.18 11.52
N LEU A 618 0.80 34.11 11.06
CA LEU A 618 -0.41 33.86 10.25
C LEU A 618 -0.22 34.17 8.77
N ARG A 619 0.88 34.86 8.42
CA ARG A 619 1.22 35.15 7.01
C ARG A 619 1.74 33.93 6.31
N TYR A 620 1.59 33.89 5.01
CA TYR A 620 2.10 32.80 4.18
C TYR A 620 3.52 33.07 3.70
N TYR A 621 4.30 32.02 3.53
CA TYR A 621 5.68 32.04 3.06
C TYR A 621 5.90 30.92 2.05
N ALA A 622 6.87 31.09 1.15
CA ALA A 622 7.30 30.07 0.19
C ALA A 622 8.82 30.09 0.01
N GLY A 623 9.38 28.99 -0.48
CA GLY A 623 10.82 28.69 -0.55
C GLY A 623 11.19 27.52 0.34
N GLY A 624 12.25 26.79 0.01
CA GLY A 624 12.73 25.59 0.72
C GLY A 624 12.09 24.28 0.28
N ALA A 625 12.55 23.17 0.88
CA ALA A 625 12.21 21.79 0.50
C ALA A 625 10.71 21.47 0.52
N GLY A 626 9.94 22.15 1.35
CA GLY A 626 8.49 21.89 1.53
C GLY A 626 7.60 22.62 0.52
N SER A 627 8.14 23.58 -0.24
CA SER A 627 7.37 24.45 -1.14
C SER A 627 7.99 24.55 -2.53
N VAL A 628 9.03 25.35 -2.72
CA VAL A 628 9.72 25.56 -4.00
C VAL A 628 11.21 25.29 -3.79
N ARG A 629 11.67 24.13 -4.21
CA ARG A 629 13.07 23.73 -4.12
C ARG A 629 13.93 24.59 -5.06
N GLY A 630 15.15 24.86 -4.63
CA GLY A 630 16.09 25.77 -5.32
C GLY A 630 16.17 27.16 -4.67
N TYR A 631 15.16 27.55 -3.90
CA TYR A 631 15.16 28.80 -3.10
C TYR A 631 15.32 28.47 -1.62
N SER A 632 15.93 29.42 -0.87
CA SER A 632 16.05 29.28 0.58
C SER A 632 14.68 29.26 1.29
N TYR A 633 14.67 28.78 2.51
CA TYR A 633 13.46 28.72 3.34
C TYR A 633 12.84 30.14 3.48
N GLN A 634 11.53 30.25 3.18
CA GLN A 634 10.75 31.49 3.23
C GLN A 634 11.21 32.60 2.27
N ALA A 635 12.15 32.36 1.36
CA ALA A 635 12.78 33.45 0.55
C ALA A 635 11.92 33.99 -0.61
N ILE A 636 10.79 33.33 -0.94
CA ILE A 636 9.92 33.76 -2.05
C ILE A 636 8.77 34.61 -1.53
N GLY A 637 8.64 35.80 -2.04
CA GLY A 637 7.55 36.73 -1.72
C GLY A 637 8.04 38.15 -1.37
N PRO A 638 7.17 38.94 -0.73
CA PRO A 638 7.48 40.27 -0.27
C PRO A 638 8.61 40.29 0.76
N ARG A 639 9.41 41.38 0.74
CA ARG A 639 10.50 41.60 1.69
C ARG A 639 10.34 42.98 2.34
N ASN A 640 10.80 43.09 3.58
CA ASN A 640 10.86 44.34 4.29
C ASN A 640 12.05 45.20 3.81
N ASP A 641 12.19 46.42 4.33
CA ASP A 641 13.27 47.38 3.98
C ASP A 641 14.67 46.83 4.35
N LYS A 642 14.77 45.82 5.21
CA LYS A 642 16.02 45.16 5.58
C LYS A 642 16.38 44.00 4.66
N GLY A 643 15.46 43.64 3.75
CA GLY A 643 15.60 42.51 2.85
C GLY A 643 15.11 41.19 3.41
N ASP A 644 14.57 41.15 4.64
CA ASP A 644 14.04 39.93 5.27
C ASP A 644 12.64 39.59 4.71
N PRO A 645 12.24 38.31 4.70
CA PRO A 645 10.91 37.91 4.23
C PRO A 645 9.80 38.49 5.12
N SER A 646 8.90 39.28 4.57
CA SER A 646 7.76 39.85 5.30
C SER A 646 6.50 38.95 5.23
N GLY A 647 6.51 37.93 4.36
CA GLY A 647 5.36 37.07 4.10
C GLY A 647 4.22 37.79 3.36
N GLY A 648 3.09 37.14 3.21
CA GLY A 648 1.94 37.70 2.51
C GLY A 648 0.62 37.10 2.95
N ARG A 649 -0.48 37.65 2.42
CA ARG A 649 -1.85 37.22 2.72
C ARG A 649 -2.36 36.13 1.79
N SER A 650 -1.67 35.88 0.68
CA SER A 650 -2.01 34.76 -0.19
C SER A 650 -0.78 34.13 -0.84
N TYR A 651 -0.93 32.88 -1.30
CA TYR A 651 0.14 32.20 -2.00
C TYR A 651 -0.42 31.20 -3.01
N GLN A 652 0.43 30.83 -3.95
CA GLN A 652 0.23 29.68 -4.83
C GLN A 652 1.55 28.92 -5.00
N ILE A 653 1.46 27.57 -5.03
CA ILE A 653 2.60 26.67 -5.23
C ILE A 653 2.17 25.53 -6.13
N VAL A 654 3.04 25.18 -7.08
CA VAL A 654 2.88 24.04 -7.99
C VAL A 654 4.16 23.22 -7.95
N ASN A 655 4.02 21.90 -7.75
CA ASN A 655 5.15 20.95 -7.79
C ASN A 655 4.83 19.83 -8.78
N LEU A 656 5.76 19.56 -9.67
CA LEU A 656 5.66 18.49 -10.67
C LEU A 656 6.86 17.57 -10.53
N GLU A 657 6.61 16.26 -10.49
CA GLU A 657 7.65 15.24 -10.43
C GLU A 657 7.38 14.10 -11.43
N ALA A 658 8.44 13.62 -12.08
CA ALA A 658 8.42 12.37 -12.83
C ALA A 658 9.34 11.36 -12.11
N ARG A 659 8.75 10.43 -11.38
CA ARG A 659 9.45 9.43 -10.57
C ARG A 659 9.73 8.20 -11.42
N TYR A 660 10.98 8.04 -11.86
CA TYR A 660 11.40 6.93 -12.73
C TYR A 660 12.30 5.96 -11.94
N LYS A 661 11.92 4.67 -11.89
CA LYS A 661 12.74 3.60 -11.33
C LYS A 661 13.71 3.07 -12.36
N ILE A 662 15.01 3.16 -12.08
CA ILE A 662 16.06 2.53 -12.88
C ILE A 662 16.12 1.05 -12.52
N THR A 663 16.15 0.75 -11.20
CA THR A 663 16.05 -0.60 -10.62
C THR A 663 14.92 -0.63 -9.61
N ASP A 664 14.63 -1.78 -9.00
CA ASP A 664 13.63 -1.85 -7.92
C ASP A 664 14.03 -1.02 -6.70
N GLU A 665 15.33 -0.78 -6.50
CA GLU A 665 15.90 -0.09 -5.34
C GLU A 665 16.29 1.36 -5.64
N ILE A 666 16.62 1.70 -6.90
CA ILE A 666 17.14 3.02 -7.28
C ILE A 666 16.22 3.69 -8.30
N GLY A 667 15.92 4.96 -8.07
CA GLY A 667 15.18 5.79 -9.00
C GLY A 667 15.72 7.20 -9.11
N ILE A 668 15.35 7.87 -10.20
CA ILE A 668 15.61 9.28 -10.45
C ILE A 668 14.29 10.04 -10.55
N VAL A 669 14.33 11.32 -10.16
CA VAL A 669 13.13 12.17 -10.11
C VAL A 669 13.50 13.57 -10.62
N PRO A 670 13.40 13.84 -11.93
CA PRO A 670 13.35 15.22 -12.40
C PRO A 670 12.10 15.90 -11.85
N PHE A 671 12.24 17.17 -11.45
CA PHE A 671 11.16 17.96 -10.89
C PHE A 671 11.21 19.43 -11.30
N LEU A 672 10.04 20.05 -11.27
CA LEU A 672 9.83 21.47 -11.50
C LEU A 672 8.87 21.99 -10.43
N ASP A 673 9.32 22.96 -9.66
CA ASP A 673 8.55 23.63 -8.60
C ASP A 673 8.35 25.09 -8.97
N GLY A 674 7.15 25.61 -8.72
CA GLY A 674 6.85 27.02 -8.91
C GLY A 674 6.04 27.57 -7.74
N GLY A 675 6.24 28.82 -7.38
CA GLY A 675 5.44 29.45 -6.33
C GLY A 675 5.64 30.97 -6.23
N MET A 676 4.68 31.59 -5.56
CA MET A 676 4.72 33.02 -5.22
C MET A 676 3.85 33.30 -4.01
N VAL A 677 4.22 34.28 -3.24
CA VAL A 677 3.50 34.86 -2.10
C VAL A 677 3.14 36.30 -2.42
N TYR A 678 1.91 36.71 -2.12
CA TYR A 678 1.38 38.02 -2.45
C TYR A 678 0.89 38.75 -1.20
N GLU A 679 1.08 40.07 -1.16
CA GLU A 679 0.52 40.92 -0.11
C GLU A 679 -1.00 41.00 -0.13
N ASP A 680 -1.58 40.85 -1.32
CA ASP A 680 -3.02 40.80 -1.50
C ASP A 680 -3.64 39.52 -0.93
N ALA A 681 -4.90 39.62 -0.50
CA ALA A 681 -5.63 38.48 0.06
C ALA A 681 -5.95 37.37 -0.98
N LEU A 682 -5.91 37.67 -2.26
CA LEU A 682 -6.11 36.72 -3.35
C LEU A 682 -4.85 36.59 -4.20
N PRO A 683 -4.43 35.36 -4.53
CA PRO A 683 -3.27 35.16 -5.38
C PRO A 683 -3.56 35.60 -6.82
N GLN A 684 -2.56 36.17 -7.48
CA GLN A 684 -2.60 36.46 -8.91
C GLN A 684 -2.31 35.11 -9.63
N ILE A 685 -3.35 34.48 -10.14
CA ILE A 685 -3.25 33.15 -10.76
C ILE A 685 -2.27 33.20 -11.94
N PHE A 686 -1.18 32.43 -11.84
CA PHE A 686 -0.06 32.41 -12.80
C PHE A 686 0.66 33.76 -13.03
N GLY A 687 0.55 34.72 -12.07
CA GLY A 687 1.40 35.88 -12.04
C GLY A 687 2.90 35.54 -11.87
N ASP A 688 3.75 36.49 -11.66
CA ASP A 688 5.23 36.39 -11.59
C ASP A 688 5.74 35.31 -10.63
N MET A 689 5.56 34.01 -11.01
CA MET A 689 5.99 32.87 -10.21
C MET A 689 7.52 32.69 -10.24
N ARG A 690 8.08 32.35 -9.11
CA ARG A 690 9.46 31.86 -8.99
C ARG A 690 9.50 30.38 -9.27
N TRP A 691 10.38 29.96 -10.17
CA TRP A 691 10.53 28.60 -10.60
C TRP A 691 11.87 28.01 -10.18
N GLY A 692 11.86 26.79 -9.67
CA GLY A 692 13.04 25.99 -9.38
C GLY A 692 12.94 24.65 -10.08
N ALA A 693 14.06 24.17 -10.61
CA ALA A 693 14.14 22.87 -11.25
C ALA A 693 15.26 22.04 -10.63
N GLY A 694 15.16 20.74 -10.72
CA GLY A 694 16.17 19.87 -10.15
C GLY A 694 16.03 18.41 -10.50
N LEU A 695 16.96 17.65 -9.94
CA LEU A 695 17.03 16.20 -10.08
C LEU A 695 17.17 15.56 -8.71
N GLY A 696 16.34 14.57 -8.44
CA GLY A 696 16.38 13.77 -7.22
C GLY A 696 16.87 12.34 -7.48
N LEU A 697 17.66 11.82 -6.54
CA LEU A 697 17.98 10.40 -6.43
C LEU A 697 17.11 9.78 -5.34
N ARG A 698 16.60 8.57 -5.57
CA ARG A 698 15.79 7.81 -4.62
C ARG A 698 16.43 6.44 -4.41
N TYR A 699 16.58 6.08 -3.12
CA TYR A 699 16.92 4.72 -2.72
C TYR A 699 15.72 4.13 -1.95
N TYR A 700 15.01 3.19 -2.57
CA TYR A 700 13.77 2.62 -2.03
C TYR A 700 14.08 1.60 -0.94
N THR A 701 13.61 1.87 0.27
CA THR A 701 13.74 0.99 1.44
C THR A 701 12.35 0.51 1.91
N PRO A 702 12.28 -0.55 2.74
CA PRO A 702 11.00 -1.00 3.31
C PRO A 702 10.25 0.06 4.13
N ILE A 703 10.96 1.04 4.70
CA ILE A 703 10.40 2.13 5.51
C ILE A 703 10.09 3.38 4.70
N GLY A 704 10.39 3.39 3.39
CA GLY A 704 10.21 4.53 2.49
C GLY A 704 11.48 4.87 1.73
N PRO A 705 11.41 5.66 0.66
CA PRO A 705 12.58 6.07 -0.09
C PRO A 705 13.44 7.07 0.69
N VAL A 706 14.74 6.85 0.71
CA VAL A 706 15.73 7.90 1.05
C VAL A 706 15.88 8.77 -0.18
N ARG A 707 15.77 10.08 -0.03
CA ARG A 707 15.88 11.03 -1.13
C ARG A 707 17.08 11.96 -0.97
N LEU A 708 17.68 12.25 -2.11
CA LEU A 708 18.71 13.28 -2.27
C LEU A 708 18.26 14.14 -3.46
N ASP A 709 17.89 15.38 -3.22
CA ASP A 709 17.44 16.31 -4.26
C ASP A 709 18.46 17.43 -4.42
N VAL A 710 18.78 17.79 -5.65
CA VAL A 710 19.59 18.95 -6.04
C VAL A 710 18.74 19.86 -6.88
N ALA A 711 18.65 21.13 -6.53
CA ALA A 711 17.78 22.10 -7.19
C ALA A 711 18.48 23.46 -7.42
N THR A 712 18.10 24.12 -8.50
CA THR A 712 18.56 25.47 -8.86
C THR A 712 17.35 26.36 -9.15
N PRO A 713 17.40 27.67 -8.76
CA PRO A 713 16.39 28.63 -9.18
C PRO A 713 16.52 28.89 -10.69
N LEU A 714 15.39 28.99 -11.41
CA LEU A 714 15.37 29.30 -12.85
C LEU A 714 15.27 30.79 -13.12
N ASN A 715 14.68 31.55 -12.19
CA ASN A 715 14.56 33.01 -12.24
C ASN A 715 14.97 33.62 -10.89
N PRO A 716 16.29 33.52 -10.54
CA PRO A 716 16.82 34.01 -9.27
C PRO A 716 16.74 35.53 -9.18
N VAL A 717 16.73 36.06 -7.95
CA VAL A 717 17.01 37.47 -7.61
C VAL A 717 18.30 37.56 -6.81
N ASP A 718 18.78 38.77 -6.62
CA ASP A 718 19.98 39.02 -5.82
C ASP A 718 19.83 38.40 -4.42
N GLY A 719 20.81 37.58 -4.02
CA GLY A 719 20.81 36.88 -2.76
C GLY A 719 20.28 35.43 -2.84
N ASP A 720 19.67 35.01 -3.93
CA ASP A 720 19.27 33.58 -4.09
C ASP A 720 20.50 32.69 -4.30
N PRO A 721 20.57 31.54 -3.63
CA PRO A 721 21.67 30.60 -3.81
C PRO A 721 21.62 29.95 -5.20
N PRO A 722 22.77 29.70 -5.85
CA PRO A 722 22.78 29.07 -7.18
C PRO A 722 22.37 27.62 -7.15
N LEU A 723 22.49 26.95 -6.00
CA LEU A 723 22.20 25.51 -5.85
C LEU A 723 21.77 25.19 -4.41
N GLN A 724 20.78 24.34 -4.28
CA GLN A 724 20.30 23.82 -2.99
C GLN A 724 20.30 22.30 -2.98
N LEU A 725 20.69 21.71 -1.84
CA LEU A 725 20.74 20.28 -1.59
C LEU A 725 19.79 19.90 -0.45
N TYR A 726 19.01 18.83 -0.65
CA TYR A 726 18.05 18.34 0.33
C TYR A 726 18.22 16.83 0.52
N ILE A 727 18.34 16.37 1.76
CA ILE A 727 18.43 14.96 2.12
C ILE A 727 17.35 14.64 3.15
N SER A 728 16.49 13.66 2.88
CA SER A 728 15.44 13.25 3.80
C SER A 728 14.89 11.85 3.48
N ILE A 729 14.00 11.34 4.33
CA ILE A 729 13.28 10.08 4.13
C ILE A 729 11.84 10.38 3.71
N GLY A 730 11.33 9.67 2.71
CA GLY A 730 10.00 9.85 2.12
C GLY A 730 10.02 10.52 0.76
N GLN A 731 8.85 10.62 0.13
CA GLN A 731 8.66 11.43 -1.08
C GLN A 731 8.48 12.91 -0.67
N SER A 732 8.62 13.84 -1.62
CA SER A 732 8.42 15.26 -1.33
C SER A 732 6.95 15.61 -1.03
N PHE A 733 6.00 14.84 -1.62
CA PHE A 733 4.55 14.93 -1.40
C PHE A 733 3.84 13.65 -1.81
#